data_0cde09ca9218a979de08b2b13114714a
#
_entry.id   0cde09ca9218a979de08b2b13114714a
#
_cell.length_a   1.000
_cell.length_b   1.000
_cell.length_c   1.000
_cell.angle_alpha   90.00
_cell.angle_beta   90.00
_cell.angle_gamma   90.00
#
_symmetry.space_group_name_H-M   'P 1'
#
loop_
_entity.id
_entity.type
_entity.pdbx_description
1 polymer ?
#
loop_
_entity_poly.entity_id
_entity_poly.type
_entity_poly.pdbx_seq_one_letter_code
_entity_poly.pdbx_strand_id
1 'polypeptide(L)'
;MKSLLFMILTFFVIDAGIAQTLKGIVYEIDENQNKIPLIGTNIFWEGTQIGTTSDEQGLFELEKIESDPLHLIVSYIGYQPDTVEVPLEQDNIEIILFVNRELKEVVVTGTSLSKYFDELDAKPTEIITSKELLKAACCNLSESFTTNASVDVQFQDAVTGAKQIQLLGLAGIYTQIMLENIPTLKGVTNTFGLGYVPGPWMTAISVSKGAGSVANGYESITGQINLDYKKPDDIERYYFNAFQSSHFKTDLNANAAVQISENLSTLLLAHTDFVTKTFDDNMDSFADQPEVKQFNFMNRWHYQSFAGYESQFGIQIINENRNAGQISETHSGGHSVHPYDINIDTDRYELYAKNGFVFNDEPYTSMGLILNGQYQNQNSLFGLREYNSHLRSFYSKLVFETKTADEVHSITLGGSYVFDQYDEKFNGFNYFRKESRPGIFAEYNYSPIPQLAVVPGARVDFHNLYGTFFTPRLHVKYGIDENTTLRISGGKGFRSVNLLAENMNYLASSRQFAVINNPTYEEGWNYGFNLTRYFSINNRDFRVTADFYRTDFLKQTVVDIDSDVRQVRFYDLDGKSYSNNYQVEIAYELFERLDMMAALRYSDVKTQYGDKLLTKPLANRYKVLLTVSYATEERDWLFDTSFLLNGDGRVPSTIENPVEYQRPESFSEFMNINAQVTKKIDVVDLYFGVENLLDFKQDNPIIASDDPFGEYFDASLVWGPIDGRKFYLGLRLSVL
;
A
#
# COMPACT_ATOMS: atom_id res chain seq x y z
N MET A 1 -2.38 -49.39 66.80
CA MET A 1 -3.73 -49.93 66.98
C MET A 1 -4.60 -49.25 65.93
N LYS A 2 -4.80 -49.96 64.90
CA LYS A 2 -5.99 -50.69 64.46
C LYS A 2 -7.20 -49.77 64.25
N SER A 3 -7.51 -49.61 63.02
CA SER A 3 -8.76 -49.90 62.29
C SER A 3 -9.75 -48.76 62.32
N LEU A 4 -10.43 -48.36 61.29
CA LEU A 4 -11.12 -49.17 60.26
C LEU A 4 -11.45 -48.33 59.04
N LEU A 5 -11.17 -48.88 57.93
CA LEU A 5 -11.59 -48.53 56.57
C LEU A 5 -13.09 -48.70 56.43
N PHE A 6 -13.83 -47.70 55.93
CA PHE A 6 -15.18 -47.95 55.41
C PHE A 6 -15.27 -47.34 53.98
N MET A 7 -15.33 -48.23 53.04
CA MET A 7 -15.39 -48.04 51.60
C MET A 7 -16.86 -47.83 51.24
N ILE A 8 -17.20 -46.61 50.74
CA ILE A 8 -18.48 -46.37 50.07
C ILE A 8 -18.20 -46.39 48.60
N LEU A 9 -18.58 -47.51 47.96
CA LEU A 9 -18.62 -47.66 46.50
C LEU A 9 -19.88 -46.97 46.01
N THR A 10 -19.73 -45.75 45.47
CA THR A 10 -20.79 -45.10 44.67
C THR A 10 -20.61 -45.55 43.23
N PHE A 11 -21.53 -46.37 42.75
CA PHE A 11 -21.68 -46.69 41.34
C PHE A 11 -22.06 -45.42 40.61
N PHE A 12 -21.11 -44.85 39.82
CA PHE A 12 -21.43 -43.97 38.75
C PHE A 12 -21.89 -44.82 37.56
N VAL A 13 -23.17 -44.83 37.29
CA VAL A 13 -23.70 -45.26 35.99
C VAL A 13 -23.26 -44.20 35.00
N ILE A 14 -22.23 -44.49 34.20
CA ILE A 14 -21.93 -43.74 33.01
C ILE A 14 -23.01 -44.13 32.00
N ASP A 15 -23.97 -43.25 31.83
CA ASP A 15 -24.87 -43.30 30.69
C ASP A 15 -23.99 -43.02 29.47
N ALA A 16 -23.55 -44.07 28.79
CA ALA A 16 -22.91 -43.97 27.50
C ALA A 16 -23.99 -43.57 26.49
N GLY A 17 -24.23 -42.28 26.38
CA GLY A 17 -24.99 -41.73 25.26
C GLY A 17 -24.34 -42.24 23.97
N ILE A 18 -25.04 -43.10 23.23
CA ILE A 18 -24.63 -43.51 21.90
C ILE A 18 -24.69 -42.24 21.06
N ALA A 19 -23.53 -41.64 20.79
CA ALA A 19 -23.41 -40.50 19.87
C ALA A 19 -23.99 -40.99 18.52
N GLN A 20 -25.08 -40.38 18.09
CA GLN A 20 -25.64 -40.64 16.78
C GLN A 20 -24.70 -40.07 15.73
N THR A 21 -24.28 -40.87 14.78
CA THR A 21 -23.41 -40.45 13.68
C THR A 21 -24.20 -40.32 12.37
N LEU A 22 -23.98 -39.21 11.68
CA LEU A 22 -24.41 -39.04 10.29
C LEU A 22 -23.33 -39.62 9.37
N LYS A 23 -23.72 -40.51 8.47
CA LYS A 23 -22.86 -41.01 7.40
C LYS A 23 -23.33 -40.49 6.06
N GLY A 24 -22.40 -40.21 5.15
CA GLY A 24 -22.79 -39.72 3.84
C GLY A 24 -21.73 -39.92 2.79
N ILE A 25 -22.12 -39.60 1.57
CA ILE A 25 -21.24 -39.60 0.40
C ILE A 25 -21.39 -38.29 -0.33
N VAL A 26 -20.24 -37.70 -0.72
CA VAL A 26 -20.19 -36.47 -1.55
C VAL A 26 -19.63 -36.85 -2.91
N TYR A 27 -20.31 -36.41 -3.98
CA TYR A 27 -19.88 -36.64 -5.34
C TYR A 27 -20.31 -35.52 -6.29
N GLU A 28 -19.66 -35.43 -7.45
CA GLU A 28 -20.13 -34.63 -8.58
C GLU A 28 -20.78 -35.53 -9.64
N ILE A 29 -21.52 -34.90 -10.55
CA ILE A 29 -22.08 -35.57 -11.72
C ILE A 29 -21.34 -35.03 -12.94
N ASP A 30 -20.67 -35.94 -13.69
CA ASP A 30 -19.98 -35.60 -14.93
C ASP A 30 -20.98 -35.32 -16.10
N GLU A 31 -20.46 -34.90 -17.25
CA GLU A 31 -21.27 -34.64 -18.47
C GLU A 31 -21.99 -35.90 -19.01
N ASN A 32 -21.55 -37.08 -18.61
CA ASN A 32 -22.13 -38.36 -18.98
C ASN A 32 -23.09 -38.92 -17.91
N GLN A 33 -23.45 -38.12 -16.89
CA GLN A 33 -24.28 -38.49 -15.75
C GLN A 33 -23.70 -39.57 -14.81
N ASN A 34 -22.38 -39.75 -14.78
CA ASN A 34 -21.72 -40.60 -13.81
C ASN A 34 -21.42 -39.85 -12.51
N LYS A 35 -21.58 -40.57 -11.38
CA LYS A 35 -21.20 -40.06 -10.05
C LYS A 35 -19.70 -40.22 -9.86
N ILE A 36 -18.98 -39.12 -9.68
CA ILE A 36 -17.55 -39.07 -9.36
C ILE A 36 -17.38 -38.66 -7.88
N PRO A 37 -16.84 -39.54 -7.01
CA PRO A 37 -16.66 -39.23 -5.61
C PRO A 37 -15.66 -38.08 -5.42
N LEU A 38 -15.98 -37.15 -4.51
CA LEU A 38 -15.13 -36.02 -4.17
C LEU A 38 -14.36 -36.32 -2.87
N ILE A 39 -13.06 -36.53 -3.01
CA ILE A 39 -12.13 -36.75 -1.88
C ILE A 39 -11.71 -35.41 -1.23
N GLY A 40 -11.64 -35.35 0.11
CA GLY A 40 -11.16 -34.18 0.82
C GLY A 40 -12.17 -33.03 0.88
N THR A 41 -13.46 -33.30 0.62
CA THR A 41 -14.53 -32.33 0.81
C THR A 41 -14.69 -32.01 2.28
N ASN A 42 -14.71 -30.72 2.67
CA ASN A 42 -14.95 -30.29 4.05
C ASN A 42 -16.45 -30.36 4.36
N ILE A 43 -16.79 -31.03 5.46
CA ILE A 43 -18.17 -31.22 5.93
C ILE A 43 -18.22 -30.85 7.41
N PHE A 44 -19.06 -29.87 7.78
CA PHE A 44 -19.16 -29.41 9.17
C PHE A 44 -20.55 -28.86 9.49
N TRP A 45 -20.91 -28.87 10.79
CA TRP A 45 -22.17 -28.30 11.25
C TRP A 45 -22.09 -26.78 11.31
N GLU A 46 -23.08 -26.10 10.78
CA GLU A 46 -23.17 -24.65 10.75
C GLU A 46 -23.04 -24.07 12.17
N GLY A 47 -22.17 -23.04 12.32
CA GLY A 47 -21.93 -22.38 13.60
C GLY A 47 -21.09 -23.18 14.61
N THR A 48 -20.48 -24.31 14.21
CA THR A 48 -19.62 -25.13 15.08
C THR A 48 -18.26 -25.41 14.46
N GLN A 49 -17.32 -25.93 15.26
CA GLN A 49 -16.04 -26.46 14.79
C GLN A 49 -16.08 -28.00 14.62
N ILE A 50 -17.26 -28.63 14.71
CA ILE A 50 -17.41 -30.07 14.55
C ILE A 50 -17.56 -30.38 13.08
N GLY A 51 -16.55 -31.01 12.49
CA GLY A 51 -16.49 -31.32 11.08
C GLY A 51 -15.63 -32.54 10.77
N THR A 52 -15.67 -32.97 9.52
CA THR A 52 -14.88 -34.07 8.97
C THR A 52 -14.57 -33.80 7.50
N THR A 53 -13.77 -34.65 6.87
CA THR A 53 -13.50 -34.63 5.44
C THR A 53 -13.89 -35.96 4.82
N SER A 54 -14.29 -35.94 3.54
CA SER A 54 -14.58 -37.15 2.77
C SER A 54 -13.31 -37.94 2.41
N ASP A 55 -13.41 -39.27 2.40
CA ASP A 55 -12.34 -40.19 2.03
C ASP A 55 -12.20 -40.38 0.49
N GLU A 56 -11.31 -41.29 0.06
CA GLU A 56 -11.08 -41.63 -1.38
C GLU A 56 -12.31 -42.11 -2.14
N GLN A 57 -13.32 -42.57 -1.45
CA GLN A 57 -14.60 -43.01 -2.02
C GLN A 57 -15.70 -41.93 -1.85
N GLY A 58 -15.33 -40.73 -1.39
CA GLY A 58 -16.27 -39.63 -1.11
C GLY A 58 -17.10 -39.82 0.16
N LEU A 59 -16.82 -40.87 0.97
CA LEU A 59 -17.58 -41.18 2.18
C LEU A 59 -17.12 -40.36 3.37
N PHE A 60 -18.05 -40.00 4.26
CA PHE A 60 -17.77 -39.31 5.51
C PHE A 60 -18.61 -39.84 6.68
N GLU A 61 -18.11 -39.68 7.88
CA GLU A 61 -18.83 -39.89 9.15
C GLU A 61 -18.66 -38.64 10.02
N LEU A 62 -19.78 -38.14 10.58
CA LEU A 62 -19.80 -36.93 11.42
C LEU A 62 -20.74 -37.13 12.60
N GLU A 63 -20.27 -36.81 13.82
CA GLU A 63 -21.12 -36.86 15.02
C GLU A 63 -22.22 -35.81 14.94
N LYS A 64 -23.47 -36.21 15.26
CA LYS A 64 -24.60 -35.29 15.33
C LYS A 64 -24.53 -34.42 16.59
N ILE A 65 -24.94 -33.17 16.46
CA ILE A 65 -25.05 -32.23 17.56
C ILE A 65 -26.51 -32.09 17.99
N GLU A 66 -26.72 -31.62 19.22
CA GLU A 66 -28.08 -31.35 19.75
C GLU A 66 -28.63 -30.03 19.18
N SER A 67 -29.15 -30.07 17.95
CA SER A 67 -29.82 -28.95 17.29
C SER A 67 -30.88 -29.52 16.33
N ASP A 68 -32.01 -28.84 16.16
CA ASP A 68 -33.06 -29.23 15.23
C ASP A 68 -33.69 -27.96 14.60
N PRO A 69 -33.56 -27.77 13.28
CA PRO A 69 -32.88 -28.62 12.29
C PRO A 69 -31.35 -28.50 12.35
N LEU A 70 -30.66 -29.56 11.89
CA LEU A 70 -29.22 -29.59 11.69
C LEU A 70 -28.87 -29.07 10.30
N HIS A 71 -28.07 -28.03 10.19
CA HIS A 71 -27.55 -27.51 8.92
C HIS A 71 -26.12 -27.98 8.69
N LEU A 72 -25.93 -28.81 7.66
CA LEU A 72 -24.63 -29.33 7.25
C LEU A 72 -24.05 -28.49 6.11
N ILE A 73 -22.93 -27.85 6.36
CA ILE A 73 -22.19 -27.11 5.34
C ILE A 73 -21.19 -28.06 4.68
N VAL A 74 -21.26 -28.16 3.35
CA VAL A 74 -20.38 -28.99 2.54
C VAL A 74 -19.67 -28.13 1.52
N SER A 75 -18.33 -28.13 1.53
CA SER A 75 -17.54 -27.27 0.66
C SER A 75 -16.32 -27.99 0.12
N TYR A 76 -16.01 -27.76 -1.16
CA TYR A 76 -14.83 -28.29 -1.84
C TYR A 76 -14.25 -27.22 -2.79
N ILE A 77 -12.94 -27.17 -2.93
CA ILE A 77 -12.27 -26.17 -3.77
C ILE A 77 -12.70 -26.36 -5.24
N GLY A 78 -13.21 -25.30 -5.86
CA GLY A 78 -13.71 -25.33 -7.24
C GLY A 78 -15.19 -25.73 -7.38
N TYR A 79 -15.89 -25.96 -6.26
CA TYR A 79 -17.32 -26.30 -6.26
C TYR A 79 -18.13 -25.25 -5.49
N GLN A 80 -19.41 -25.14 -5.84
CA GLN A 80 -20.35 -24.30 -5.12
C GLN A 80 -20.61 -24.95 -3.75
N PRO A 81 -20.35 -24.27 -2.62
CA PRO A 81 -20.71 -24.78 -1.30
C PRO A 81 -22.21 -25.00 -1.20
N ASP A 82 -22.62 -26.09 -0.56
CA ASP A 82 -24.02 -26.40 -0.30
C ASP A 82 -24.31 -26.47 1.21
N THR A 83 -25.49 -26.04 1.59
CA THR A 83 -25.98 -26.14 2.97
C THR A 83 -27.21 -27.02 2.99
N VAL A 84 -27.06 -28.19 3.58
CA VAL A 84 -28.09 -29.23 3.57
C VAL A 84 -28.74 -29.32 4.93
N GLU A 85 -30.05 -29.21 4.98
CA GLU A 85 -30.84 -29.45 6.20
C GLU A 85 -30.96 -30.96 6.46
N VAL A 86 -30.47 -31.41 7.60
CA VAL A 86 -30.45 -32.81 7.99
C VAL A 86 -31.37 -33.02 9.19
N PRO A 87 -32.49 -33.74 9.02
CA PRO A 87 -33.35 -34.11 10.16
C PRO A 87 -32.62 -35.00 11.16
N LEU A 88 -32.89 -34.84 12.44
CA LEU A 88 -32.22 -35.63 13.54
C LEU A 88 -32.33 -37.13 13.34
N GLU A 89 -33.40 -37.61 12.73
CA GLU A 89 -33.67 -39.03 12.50
C GLU A 89 -32.94 -39.61 11.26
N GLN A 90 -32.29 -38.74 10.44
CA GLN A 90 -31.64 -39.15 9.20
C GLN A 90 -30.17 -39.53 9.45
N ASP A 91 -29.85 -40.82 9.32
CA ASP A 91 -28.49 -41.32 9.59
C ASP A 91 -27.62 -41.44 8.32
N ASN A 92 -28.20 -41.31 7.11
CA ASN A 92 -27.47 -41.40 5.84
C ASN A 92 -27.89 -40.30 4.88
N ILE A 93 -26.92 -39.70 4.17
CA ILE A 93 -27.15 -38.64 3.21
C ILE A 93 -26.27 -38.77 1.95
N GLU A 94 -26.83 -38.45 0.80
CA GLU A 94 -26.06 -38.26 -0.46
C GLU A 94 -26.05 -36.77 -0.81
N ILE A 95 -24.87 -36.23 -1.12
CA ILE A 95 -24.66 -34.80 -1.40
C ILE A 95 -24.01 -34.70 -2.79
N ILE A 96 -24.55 -33.84 -3.63
CA ILE A 96 -24.04 -33.55 -4.97
C ILE A 96 -23.49 -32.11 -4.93
N LEU A 97 -22.18 -31.96 -5.14
CA LEU A 97 -21.61 -30.64 -5.35
C LEU A 97 -21.52 -30.35 -6.85
N PHE A 98 -21.87 -29.14 -7.22
CA PHE A 98 -21.76 -28.67 -8.59
C PHE A 98 -20.47 -27.86 -8.73
N VAL A 99 -19.74 -28.11 -9.84
CA VAL A 99 -18.53 -27.32 -10.17
C VAL A 99 -18.91 -25.85 -10.21
N ASN A 100 -18.27 -25.06 -9.38
CA ASN A 100 -18.44 -23.62 -9.44
C ASN A 100 -17.69 -23.10 -10.67
N ARG A 101 -18.39 -22.86 -11.76
CA ARG A 101 -17.84 -22.25 -12.98
C ARG A 101 -17.54 -20.75 -12.80
N GLU A 102 -18.03 -20.16 -11.73
CA GLU A 102 -17.58 -18.88 -11.22
C GLU A 102 -16.56 -19.16 -10.12
N LEU A 103 -15.28 -18.81 -10.34
CA LEU A 103 -14.30 -18.67 -9.28
C LEU A 103 -14.72 -17.44 -8.44
N LYS A 104 -15.81 -17.57 -7.69
CA LYS A 104 -16.10 -16.64 -6.63
C LYS A 104 -15.04 -16.89 -5.57
N GLU A 105 -14.19 -15.89 -5.36
CA GLU A 105 -13.41 -15.78 -4.14
C GLU A 105 -14.29 -16.23 -2.98
N VAL A 106 -13.85 -17.22 -2.22
CA VAL A 106 -14.56 -17.66 -1.02
C VAL A 106 -14.57 -16.45 -0.10
N VAL A 107 -15.66 -15.70 -0.14
CA VAL A 107 -15.93 -14.68 0.85
C VAL A 107 -16.21 -15.43 2.14
N VAL A 108 -15.15 -15.75 2.88
CA VAL A 108 -15.28 -16.12 4.27
C VAL A 108 -15.96 -14.93 4.93
N THR A 109 -17.24 -15.07 5.29
CA THR A 109 -17.97 -14.10 6.11
C THR A 109 -17.51 -14.17 7.58
N GLY A 110 -16.22 -14.34 7.81
CA GLY A 110 -15.56 -13.94 9.03
C GLY A 110 -15.45 -12.41 8.96
N THR A 111 -15.43 -11.72 10.09
CA THR A 111 -15.14 -10.29 10.17
C THR A 111 -13.78 -10.05 9.51
N SER A 112 -13.81 -9.70 8.22
CA SER A 112 -12.59 -9.38 7.47
C SER A 112 -11.88 -8.25 8.21
N LEU A 113 -10.71 -8.53 8.74
CA LEU A 113 -9.87 -7.54 9.39
C LEU A 113 -9.63 -6.41 8.38
N SER A 114 -9.77 -5.18 8.81
CA SER A 114 -9.48 -4.02 7.94
C SER A 114 -8.00 -3.96 7.56
N LYS A 115 -7.12 -4.55 8.40
CA LYS A 115 -5.69 -4.74 8.17
C LYS A 115 -5.25 -6.09 8.72
N TYR A 116 -4.39 -6.80 7.99
CA TYR A 116 -3.78 -8.04 8.44
C TYR A 116 -2.40 -8.24 7.82
N PHE A 117 -1.60 -9.11 8.43
CA PHE A 117 -0.36 -9.58 7.80
C PHE A 117 -0.67 -10.81 6.97
N ASP A 118 -0.11 -10.84 5.75
CA ASP A 118 -0.18 -12.05 4.92
C ASP A 118 0.56 -13.18 5.64
N GLU A 119 -0.18 -14.16 6.11
CA GLU A 119 0.37 -15.28 6.87
C GLU A 119 1.06 -16.30 5.97
N LEU A 120 0.74 -16.35 4.70
CA LEU A 120 1.35 -17.26 3.73
C LEU A 120 2.69 -16.73 3.24
N ASP A 121 2.87 -15.41 3.18
CA ASP A 121 4.11 -14.80 2.71
C ASP A 121 5.23 -14.88 3.77
N ALA A 122 6.42 -15.29 3.34
CA ALA A 122 7.62 -15.22 4.17
C ALA A 122 8.09 -13.79 4.45
N LYS A 123 7.68 -12.84 3.62
CA LYS A 123 7.91 -11.40 3.83
C LYS A 123 6.89 -10.83 4.79
N PRO A 124 7.24 -9.86 5.64
CA PRO A 124 6.30 -9.16 6.49
C PRO A 124 5.46 -8.18 5.67
N THR A 125 4.44 -8.68 4.99
CA THR A 125 3.53 -7.91 4.13
C THR A 125 2.25 -7.59 4.89
N GLU A 126 2.02 -6.31 5.18
CA GLU A 126 0.76 -5.81 5.73
C GLU A 126 -0.20 -5.51 4.58
N ILE A 127 -1.40 -6.09 4.63
CA ILE A 127 -2.48 -5.84 3.67
C ILE A 127 -3.46 -4.84 4.29
N ILE A 128 -3.63 -3.70 3.63
CA ILE A 128 -4.63 -2.66 3.92
C ILE A 128 -5.78 -2.89 2.94
N THR A 129 -6.93 -3.33 3.43
CA THR A 129 -8.07 -3.68 2.58
C THR A 129 -8.92 -2.45 2.24
N SER A 130 -9.83 -2.58 1.26
CA SER A 130 -10.82 -1.54 0.96
C SER A 130 -11.60 -1.09 2.19
N LYS A 131 -11.89 -1.99 3.13
CA LYS A 131 -12.57 -1.67 4.39
C LYS A 131 -11.78 -0.65 5.24
N GLU A 132 -10.45 -0.75 5.28
CA GLU A 132 -9.62 0.25 5.95
C GLU A 132 -9.56 1.55 5.17
N LEU A 133 -9.47 1.48 3.84
CA LEU A 133 -9.44 2.66 2.96
C LEU A 133 -10.72 3.50 3.04
N LEU A 134 -11.85 2.89 3.41
CA LEU A 134 -13.13 3.58 3.58
C LEU A 134 -13.29 4.30 4.93
N LYS A 135 -12.42 4.06 5.93
CA LYS A 135 -12.47 4.72 7.25
C LYS A 135 -12.07 6.20 7.22
N ALA A 136 -11.39 6.62 6.17
CA ALA A 136 -11.10 8.01 5.89
C ALA A 136 -11.57 8.33 4.46
N ALA A 137 -11.81 9.60 4.15
CA ALA A 137 -12.14 9.99 2.78
C ALA A 137 -10.85 9.99 1.93
N CYS A 138 -10.42 8.80 1.50
CA CYS A 138 -9.22 8.63 0.68
C CYS A 138 -9.51 9.04 -0.75
N CYS A 139 -9.23 10.29 -1.12
CA CYS A 139 -9.35 10.72 -2.51
C CYS A 139 -8.20 10.17 -3.37
N ASN A 140 -7.01 9.98 -2.78
CA ASN A 140 -5.84 9.48 -3.50
C ASN A 140 -4.92 8.62 -2.59
N LEU A 141 -3.86 8.06 -3.17
CA LEU A 141 -2.93 7.18 -2.47
C LEU A 141 -2.27 7.84 -1.25
N SER A 142 -1.96 9.14 -1.29
CA SER A 142 -1.31 9.81 -0.16
C SER A 142 -2.21 9.84 1.08
N GLU A 143 -3.51 9.99 0.90
CA GLU A 143 -4.48 10.05 1.99
C GLU A 143 -4.79 8.66 2.56
N SER A 144 -4.51 7.58 1.79
CA SER A 144 -4.73 6.19 2.20
C SER A 144 -3.83 5.73 3.36
N PHE A 145 -2.75 6.45 3.66
CA PHE A 145 -1.82 6.10 4.73
C PHE A 145 -2.05 6.84 6.05
N THR A 146 -3.09 7.65 6.16
CA THR A 146 -3.38 8.43 7.38
C THR A 146 -3.62 7.56 8.61
N THR A 147 -4.15 6.35 8.43
CA THR A 147 -4.37 5.34 9.47
C THR A 147 -3.28 4.27 9.52
N ASN A 148 -2.14 4.46 8.84
CA ASN A 148 -1.02 3.53 8.83
C ASN A 148 0.16 4.04 9.66
N ALA A 149 0.70 3.19 10.53
CA ALA A 149 1.85 3.54 11.38
C ALA A 149 3.19 3.43 10.65
N SER A 150 3.27 2.59 9.62
CA SER A 150 4.53 2.24 8.93
C SER A 150 4.91 3.23 7.85
N VAL A 151 3.91 3.85 7.21
CA VAL A 151 4.09 4.80 6.11
C VAL A 151 3.71 6.20 6.58
N ASP A 152 4.60 7.15 6.41
CA ASP A 152 4.30 8.58 6.60
C ASP A 152 4.02 9.22 5.25
N VAL A 153 3.22 10.28 5.29
CA VAL A 153 3.00 11.18 4.16
C VAL A 153 3.30 12.60 4.62
N GLN A 154 4.11 13.30 3.85
CA GLN A 154 4.56 14.63 4.15
C GLN A 154 4.51 15.52 2.90
N PHE A 155 4.17 16.80 3.07
CA PHE A 155 4.33 17.79 2.01
C PHE A 155 5.81 17.96 1.66
N GLN A 156 6.10 18.16 0.39
CA GLN A 156 7.46 18.41 -0.09
C GLN A 156 7.83 19.90 -0.08
N ASP A 157 6.84 20.76 -0.29
CA ASP A 157 6.95 22.21 -0.24
C ASP A 157 5.61 22.84 0.20
N ALA A 158 5.63 24.14 0.48
CA ALA A 158 4.47 24.85 1.01
C ALA A 158 3.48 25.34 -0.06
N VAL A 159 3.74 25.17 -1.35
CA VAL A 159 2.97 25.83 -2.43
C VAL A 159 2.37 24.88 -3.44
N THR A 160 3.10 23.83 -3.85
CA THR A 160 2.65 22.95 -4.94
C THR A 160 1.63 21.89 -4.51
N GLY A 161 1.52 21.63 -3.21
CA GLY A 161 0.72 20.53 -2.67
C GLY A 161 1.30 19.14 -2.98
N ALA A 162 2.55 19.07 -3.48
CA ALA A 162 3.27 17.82 -3.68
C ALA A 162 3.48 17.09 -2.36
N LYS A 163 3.18 15.79 -2.33
CA LYS A 163 3.37 14.94 -1.15
C LYS A 163 4.32 13.79 -1.47
N GLN A 164 5.10 13.36 -0.49
CA GLN A 164 5.92 12.16 -0.57
C GLN A 164 5.58 11.21 0.56
N ILE A 165 5.73 9.93 0.30
CA ILE A 165 5.70 8.91 1.35
C ILE A 165 7.10 8.77 1.97
N GLN A 166 7.14 8.27 3.20
CA GLN A 166 8.35 7.78 3.85
C GLN A 166 8.09 6.40 4.42
N LEU A 167 9.02 5.48 4.20
CA LEU A 167 9.00 4.15 4.76
C LEU A 167 10.32 3.89 5.48
N LEU A 168 10.26 3.37 6.69
CA LEU A 168 11.43 3.16 7.57
C LEU A 168 12.23 4.46 7.79
N GLY A 169 11.54 5.62 7.90
CA GLY A 169 12.14 6.94 8.10
C GLY A 169 12.86 7.52 6.87
N LEU A 170 12.89 6.82 5.75
CA LEU A 170 13.55 7.22 4.50
C LEU A 170 12.54 7.70 3.46
N ALA A 171 12.98 8.55 2.54
CA ALA A 171 12.14 9.10 1.47
C ALA A 171 11.56 7.99 0.57
N GLY A 172 10.39 8.25 0.00
CA GLY A 172 9.66 7.31 -0.85
C GLY A 172 10.42 6.85 -2.10
N ILE A 173 11.41 7.60 -2.55
CA ILE A 173 12.30 7.20 -3.66
C ILE A 173 13.06 5.90 -3.40
N TYR A 174 13.23 5.48 -2.14
CA TYR A 174 13.84 4.21 -1.74
C TYR A 174 12.85 3.06 -1.61
N THR A 175 11.54 3.36 -1.73
CA THR A 175 10.44 2.39 -1.70
C THR A 175 9.98 2.13 -3.13
N GLN A 176 9.91 0.88 -3.53
CA GLN A 176 9.37 0.52 -4.83
C GLN A 176 7.83 0.54 -4.77
N ILE A 177 7.20 1.43 -5.53
CA ILE A 177 5.75 1.49 -5.67
C ILE A 177 5.35 0.79 -6.96
N MET A 178 4.41 -0.13 -6.85
CA MET A 178 3.92 -0.96 -7.95
C MET A 178 2.40 -0.88 -8.06
N LEU A 179 1.90 -0.99 -9.27
CA LEU A 179 0.49 -1.27 -9.54
C LEU A 179 0.40 -2.71 -10.04
N GLU A 180 -0.16 -3.59 -9.21
CA GLU A 180 -0.32 -5.01 -9.52
C GLU A 180 0.97 -5.65 -10.06
N ASN A 181 2.07 -5.47 -9.33
CA ASN A 181 3.43 -5.93 -9.65
C ASN A 181 4.09 -5.29 -10.89
N ILE A 182 3.56 -4.18 -11.40
CA ILE A 182 4.20 -3.34 -12.42
C ILE A 182 4.82 -2.12 -11.72
N PRO A 183 6.15 -1.91 -11.75
CA PRO A 183 6.75 -0.70 -11.19
C PRO A 183 6.17 0.56 -11.86
N THR A 184 5.64 1.47 -11.04
CA THR A 184 5.03 2.71 -11.50
C THR A 184 5.71 3.92 -10.86
N LEU A 185 5.13 4.87 -10.31
CA LEU A 185 5.58 6.08 -9.61
C LEU A 185 7.11 6.20 -9.38
N LYS A 186 7.88 6.35 -10.47
CA LYS A 186 9.35 6.51 -10.45
C LYS A 186 9.80 7.68 -11.35
N GLY A 187 11.01 8.18 -11.10
CA GLY A 187 11.58 9.27 -11.89
C GLY A 187 10.70 10.51 -11.88
N VAL A 188 10.36 11.05 -13.04
CA VAL A 188 9.54 12.26 -13.18
C VAL A 188 8.10 12.11 -12.67
N THR A 189 7.62 10.87 -12.49
CA THR A 189 6.29 10.62 -11.94
C THR A 189 6.25 10.76 -10.42
N ASN A 190 7.40 10.70 -9.74
CA ASN A 190 7.46 10.54 -8.28
C ASN A 190 6.87 11.72 -7.51
N THR A 191 7.04 12.96 -7.98
CA THR A 191 6.66 14.18 -7.23
C THR A 191 5.15 14.31 -7.05
N PHE A 192 4.35 14.12 -8.11
CA PHE A 192 2.90 14.27 -8.07
C PHE A 192 2.16 12.91 -8.17
N GLY A 193 2.88 11.82 -8.39
CA GLY A 193 2.33 10.51 -8.72
C GLY A 193 1.40 9.91 -7.65
N LEU A 194 1.53 10.29 -6.38
CA LEU A 194 0.61 9.85 -5.33
C LEU A 194 -0.82 10.38 -5.58
N GLY A 195 -0.95 11.55 -6.18
CA GLY A 195 -2.22 12.14 -6.59
C GLY A 195 -2.85 11.45 -7.80
N TYR A 196 -2.06 10.73 -8.61
CA TYR A 196 -2.55 10.05 -9.82
C TYR A 196 -3.25 8.72 -9.56
N VAL A 197 -3.24 8.26 -8.32
CA VAL A 197 -3.86 7.00 -7.87
C VAL A 197 -5.13 7.30 -7.10
N PRO A 198 -6.33 7.23 -7.73
CA PRO A 198 -7.58 7.50 -7.04
C PRO A 198 -7.86 6.45 -5.96
N GLY A 199 -8.21 6.90 -4.75
CA GLY A 199 -8.53 6.03 -3.62
C GLY A 199 -9.64 5.01 -3.93
N PRO A 200 -10.78 5.44 -4.51
CA PRO A 200 -11.89 4.54 -4.84
C PRO A 200 -11.59 3.48 -5.90
N TRP A 201 -10.45 3.55 -6.60
CA TRP A 201 -10.04 2.51 -7.56
C TRP A 201 -9.31 1.35 -6.88
N MET A 202 -8.77 1.56 -5.67
CA MET A 202 -7.99 0.57 -4.94
C MET A 202 -8.89 -0.41 -4.18
N THR A 203 -8.58 -1.70 -4.29
CA THR A 203 -9.17 -2.77 -3.48
C THR A 203 -8.29 -3.15 -2.30
N ALA A 204 -6.96 -3.05 -2.48
CA ALA A 204 -5.99 -3.31 -1.43
C ALA A 204 -4.68 -2.56 -1.66
N ILE A 205 -3.95 -2.33 -0.58
CA ILE A 205 -2.56 -1.87 -0.59
C ILE A 205 -1.74 -2.87 0.21
N SER A 206 -0.72 -3.45 -0.41
CA SER A 206 0.23 -4.35 0.25
C SER A 206 1.51 -3.59 0.58
N VAL A 207 1.85 -3.48 1.85
CA VAL A 207 3.06 -2.82 2.34
C VAL A 207 4.03 -3.84 2.89
N SER A 208 5.11 -4.13 2.16
CA SER A 208 6.19 -5.02 2.60
C SER A 208 7.38 -4.18 3.07
N LYS A 209 7.76 -4.32 4.34
CA LYS A 209 8.93 -3.65 4.92
C LYS A 209 10.20 -4.43 4.62
N GLY A 210 11.30 -3.72 4.44
CA GLY A 210 12.60 -4.34 4.16
C GLY A 210 12.82 -4.68 2.68
N ALA A 211 13.77 -5.54 2.41
CA ALA A 211 14.03 -6.00 1.05
C ALA A 211 12.82 -6.77 0.50
N GLY A 212 12.30 -6.40 -0.66
CA GLY A 212 11.19 -7.11 -1.30
C GLY A 212 11.61 -8.38 -2.05
N SER A 213 10.71 -9.02 -2.83
CA SER A 213 11.07 -10.15 -3.70
C SER A 213 11.99 -9.70 -4.85
N VAL A 214 12.99 -10.53 -5.19
CA VAL A 214 13.86 -10.28 -6.36
C VAL A 214 13.09 -10.34 -7.68
N ALA A 215 11.97 -11.05 -7.71
CA ALA A 215 11.09 -11.13 -8.87
C ALA A 215 10.43 -9.79 -9.21
N ASN A 216 10.24 -8.90 -8.22
CA ASN A 216 9.62 -7.60 -8.41
C ASN A 216 10.61 -6.48 -8.76
N GLY A 217 11.91 -6.78 -8.80
CA GLY A 217 12.92 -5.84 -9.24
C GLY A 217 13.98 -5.55 -8.18
N TYR A 218 14.84 -4.60 -8.50
CA TYR A 218 16.04 -4.24 -7.74
C TYR A 218 15.86 -2.97 -6.88
N GLU A 219 14.84 -2.14 -7.14
CA GLU A 219 14.70 -0.80 -6.59
C GLU A 219 14.20 -0.75 -5.13
N SER A 220 13.77 -1.87 -4.56
CA SER A 220 13.33 -1.95 -3.17
C SER A 220 14.52 -1.90 -2.21
N ILE A 221 14.85 -0.72 -1.68
CA ILE A 221 15.84 -0.55 -0.60
C ILE A 221 15.15 -0.58 0.77
N THR A 222 14.04 0.17 0.95
CA THR A 222 13.30 0.22 2.23
C THR A 222 12.08 -0.68 2.27
N GLY A 223 11.52 -1.01 1.11
CA GLY A 223 10.32 -1.84 1.02
C GLY A 223 9.64 -1.77 -0.33
N GLN A 224 8.51 -2.45 -0.40
CA GLN A 224 7.63 -2.45 -1.57
C GLN A 224 6.21 -2.06 -1.14
N ILE A 225 5.55 -1.25 -1.95
CA ILE A 225 4.12 -0.95 -1.84
C ILE A 225 3.49 -1.41 -3.14
N ASN A 226 2.60 -2.40 -3.08
CA ASN A 226 1.84 -2.86 -4.23
C ASN A 226 0.39 -2.44 -4.08
N LEU A 227 -0.17 -1.89 -5.14
CA LEU A 227 -1.54 -1.39 -5.21
C LEU A 227 -2.34 -2.35 -6.06
N ASP A 228 -3.47 -2.79 -5.56
CA ASP A 228 -4.42 -3.59 -6.33
C ASP A 228 -5.64 -2.75 -6.66
N TYR A 229 -5.98 -2.66 -7.94
CA TYR A 229 -7.15 -1.93 -8.43
C TYR A 229 -8.34 -2.88 -8.60
N LYS A 230 -9.54 -2.31 -8.60
CA LYS A 230 -10.77 -3.00 -8.97
C LYS A 230 -10.59 -3.73 -10.31
N LYS A 231 -11.10 -4.96 -10.38
CA LYS A 231 -11.06 -5.82 -11.56
C LYS A 231 -12.43 -5.88 -12.23
N PRO A 232 -12.50 -6.22 -13.53
CA PRO A 232 -13.77 -6.35 -14.24
C PRO A 232 -14.75 -7.36 -13.63
N ASP A 233 -14.21 -8.34 -12.90
CA ASP A 233 -14.96 -9.46 -12.30
C ASP A 233 -15.33 -9.20 -10.84
N ASP A 234 -15.00 -8.03 -10.28
CA ASP A 234 -15.42 -7.63 -8.95
C ASP A 234 -16.95 -7.51 -8.88
N ILE A 235 -17.50 -7.70 -7.69
CA ILE A 235 -18.96 -7.81 -7.47
C ILE A 235 -19.72 -6.54 -7.89
N GLU A 236 -19.11 -5.36 -7.76
CA GLU A 236 -19.76 -4.07 -8.04
C GLU A 236 -19.81 -3.78 -9.54
N ARG A 237 -21.01 -3.83 -10.13
CA ARG A 237 -21.23 -3.45 -11.55
C ARG A 237 -21.11 -1.97 -11.79
N TYR A 238 -21.67 -1.17 -10.91
CA TYR A 238 -21.61 0.28 -10.98
C TYR A 238 -21.24 0.87 -9.64
N TYR A 239 -20.26 1.75 -9.66
CA TYR A 239 -19.84 2.50 -8.48
C TYR A 239 -19.74 3.97 -8.83
N PHE A 240 -20.25 4.81 -7.94
CA PHE A 240 -20.10 6.25 -8.02
C PHE A 240 -19.71 6.80 -6.64
N ASN A 241 -18.76 7.70 -6.60
CA ASN A 241 -18.37 8.42 -5.38
C ASN A 241 -18.27 9.91 -5.69
N ALA A 242 -18.89 10.73 -4.84
CA ALA A 242 -18.76 12.17 -4.86
C ALA A 242 -18.29 12.65 -3.49
N PHE A 243 -17.25 13.46 -3.49
CA PHE A 243 -16.66 14.06 -2.30
C PHE A 243 -16.55 15.57 -2.47
N GLN A 244 -16.82 16.33 -1.39
CA GLN A 244 -16.66 17.78 -1.34
C GLN A 244 -16.04 18.18 0.00
N SER A 245 -14.99 19.01 -0.03
CA SER A 245 -14.40 19.58 1.18
C SER A 245 -14.73 21.06 1.38
N SER A 246 -14.55 21.54 2.62
CA SER A 246 -14.63 22.96 2.98
C SER A 246 -13.54 23.81 2.27
N HIS A 247 -12.48 23.19 1.80
CA HIS A 247 -11.39 23.80 1.02
C HIS A 247 -11.67 23.76 -0.49
N PHE A 248 -12.95 23.67 -0.88
CA PHE A 248 -13.44 23.73 -2.27
C PHE A 248 -12.83 22.64 -3.21
N LYS A 249 -12.30 21.57 -2.63
CA LYS A 249 -11.92 20.38 -3.39
C LYS A 249 -13.15 19.53 -3.67
N THR A 250 -13.37 19.18 -4.92
CA THR A 250 -14.39 18.22 -5.38
C THR A 250 -13.71 17.04 -6.04
N ASP A 251 -14.07 15.83 -5.64
CA ASP A 251 -13.56 14.57 -6.19
C ASP A 251 -14.74 13.71 -6.65
N LEU A 252 -14.72 13.27 -7.90
CA LEU A 252 -15.77 12.45 -8.48
C LEU A 252 -15.17 11.18 -9.08
N ASN A 253 -15.75 10.04 -8.75
CA ASN A 253 -15.37 8.74 -9.30
C ASN A 253 -16.57 8.02 -9.86
N ALA A 254 -16.41 7.37 -11.01
CA ALA A 254 -17.41 6.52 -11.63
C ALA A 254 -16.75 5.28 -12.23
N ASN A 255 -17.27 4.11 -11.86
CA ASN A 255 -16.79 2.83 -12.35
C ASN A 255 -17.94 2.03 -12.95
N ALA A 256 -17.70 1.32 -14.05
CA ALA A 256 -18.68 0.47 -14.70
C ALA A 256 -18.04 -0.82 -15.19
N ALA A 257 -18.46 -1.97 -14.62
CA ALA A 257 -18.03 -3.31 -15.04
C ALA A 257 -19.07 -3.94 -15.94
N VAL A 258 -18.65 -4.56 -17.03
CA VAL A 258 -19.51 -5.20 -18.02
C VAL A 258 -18.93 -6.56 -18.39
N GLN A 259 -19.71 -7.62 -18.17
CA GLN A 259 -19.43 -8.94 -18.71
C GLN A 259 -19.88 -8.98 -20.18
N ILE A 260 -18.94 -9.17 -21.11
CA ILE A 260 -19.22 -9.18 -22.55
C ILE A 260 -19.54 -10.59 -23.04
N SER A 261 -18.81 -11.59 -22.51
CA SER A 261 -19.06 -13.00 -22.77
C SER A 261 -18.61 -13.82 -21.53
N GLU A 262 -18.84 -15.12 -21.53
CA GLU A 262 -18.41 -16.01 -20.43
C GLU A 262 -16.92 -15.88 -20.09
N ASN A 263 -16.09 -15.51 -21.05
CA ASN A 263 -14.63 -15.46 -20.94
C ASN A 263 -14.06 -14.04 -20.99
N LEU A 264 -14.87 -13.02 -21.23
CA LEU A 264 -14.38 -11.65 -21.46
C LEU A 264 -15.20 -10.63 -20.70
N SER A 265 -14.54 -9.88 -19.84
CA SER A 265 -15.10 -8.77 -19.08
C SER A 265 -14.31 -7.48 -19.27
N THR A 266 -14.93 -6.34 -19.03
CA THR A 266 -14.29 -5.02 -19.08
C THR A 266 -14.75 -4.13 -17.94
N LEU A 267 -13.84 -3.28 -17.46
CA LEU A 267 -14.09 -2.28 -16.44
C LEU A 267 -13.64 -0.91 -16.94
N LEU A 268 -14.52 0.06 -16.86
CA LEU A 268 -14.24 1.47 -17.05
C LEU A 268 -14.11 2.14 -15.68
N LEU A 269 -13.04 2.90 -15.49
CA LEU A 269 -12.75 3.70 -14.31
C LEU A 269 -12.55 5.14 -14.75
N ALA A 270 -13.30 6.07 -14.18
CA ALA A 270 -13.17 7.50 -14.44
C ALA A 270 -13.06 8.26 -13.11
N HIS A 271 -12.14 9.19 -13.05
CA HIS A 271 -11.90 10.04 -11.88
C HIS A 271 -11.63 11.47 -12.32
N THR A 272 -12.14 12.43 -11.57
CA THR A 272 -11.77 13.84 -11.69
C THR A 272 -11.67 14.47 -10.31
N ASP A 273 -10.62 15.24 -10.12
CA ASP A 273 -10.35 16.03 -8.92
C ASP A 273 -10.14 17.47 -9.33
N PHE A 274 -10.87 18.39 -8.70
CA PHE A 274 -10.68 19.82 -8.96
C PHE A 274 -10.89 20.66 -7.70
N VAL A 275 -10.01 21.65 -7.56
CA VAL A 275 -10.07 22.70 -6.56
C VAL A 275 -10.52 23.96 -7.26
N THR A 276 -11.68 24.51 -6.85
CA THR A 276 -12.33 25.64 -7.54
C THR A 276 -11.98 27.01 -6.97
N LYS A 277 -11.39 27.05 -5.78
CA LYS A 277 -11.03 28.29 -5.11
C LYS A 277 -9.80 28.08 -4.23
N THR A 278 -8.88 29.05 -4.31
CA THR A 278 -7.73 29.17 -3.42
C THR A 278 -8.00 30.16 -2.30
N PHE A 279 -7.26 30.06 -1.21
CA PHE A 279 -7.32 30.96 -0.06
C PHE A 279 -5.92 31.07 0.55
N ASP A 280 -5.74 32.08 1.39
CA ASP A 280 -4.52 32.39 2.13
C ASP A 280 -4.92 32.70 3.58
N ASP A 281 -5.00 31.67 4.41
CA ASP A 281 -5.44 31.76 5.80
C ASP A 281 -4.29 32.20 6.74
N ASN A 282 -3.03 32.06 6.28
CA ASN A 282 -1.85 32.45 7.04
C ASN A 282 -1.36 33.87 6.71
N MET A 283 -1.98 34.53 5.69
CA MET A 283 -1.71 35.90 5.24
C MET A 283 -0.25 36.11 4.76
N ASP A 284 0.32 35.09 4.10
CA ASP A 284 1.66 35.17 3.50
C ASP A 284 1.65 35.55 2.02
N SER A 285 0.48 35.81 1.48
CA SER A 285 0.20 36.15 0.07
C SER A 285 0.30 34.97 -0.90
N PHE A 286 0.58 33.76 -0.44
CA PHE A 286 0.57 32.55 -1.23
C PHE A 286 -0.71 31.75 -0.99
N ALA A 287 -1.12 30.98 -1.98
CA ALA A 287 -2.22 30.05 -1.82
C ALA A 287 -1.82 28.89 -0.91
N ASP A 288 -2.60 28.61 0.16
CA ASP A 288 -2.39 27.49 1.08
C ASP A 288 -2.57 26.12 0.36
N GLN A 289 -3.29 26.10 -0.74
CA GLN A 289 -3.44 24.92 -1.60
C GLN A 289 -3.43 25.32 -3.08
N PRO A 290 -2.87 24.48 -3.97
CA PRO A 290 -2.91 24.73 -5.40
C PRO A 290 -4.31 24.58 -5.96
N GLU A 291 -4.61 25.34 -7.04
CA GLU A 291 -5.74 25.02 -7.92
C GLU A 291 -5.34 23.82 -8.78
N VAL A 292 -6.04 22.72 -8.63
CA VAL A 292 -5.80 21.48 -9.38
C VAL A 292 -7.00 21.18 -10.25
N LYS A 293 -6.75 20.74 -11.48
CA LYS A 293 -7.74 20.14 -12.38
C LYS A 293 -7.14 18.86 -12.92
N GLN A 294 -7.64 17.74 -12.44
CA GLN A 294 -7.13 16.41 -12.81
C GLN A 294 -8.25 15.57 -13.40
N PHE A 295 -7.92 14.84 -14.43
CA PHE A 295 -8.77 13.82 -15.05
C PHE A 295 -7.97 12.55 -15.25
N ASN A 296 -8.48 11.43 -14.73
CA ASN A 296 -7.95 10.10 -14.91
C ASN A 296 -9.01 9.21 -15.54
N PHE A 297 -8.61 8.45 -16.52
CA PHE A 297 -9.43 7.46 -17.17
C PHE A 297 -8.64 6.17 -17.32
N MET A 298 -9.26 5.04 -16.99
CA MET A 298 -8.69 3.72 -17.19
C MET A 298 -9.75 2.78 -17.76
N ASN A 299 -9.38 2.04 -18.81
CA ASN A 299 -10.17 0.92 -19.29
C ASN A 299 -9.36 -0.36 -19.17
N ARG A 300 -9.94 -1.33 -18.50
CA ARG A 300 -9.32 -2.63 -18.20
C ARG A 300 -10.14 -3.73 -18.85
N TRP A 301 -9.47 -4.76 -19.34
CA TRP A 301 -10.06 -5.95 -19.91
C TRP A 301 -9.48 -7.17 -19.24
N HIS A 302 -10.33 -8.16 -18.99
CA HIS A 302 -9.96 -9.45 -18.47
C HIS A 302 -10.53 -10.54 -19.37
N TYR A 303 -9.66 -11.45 -19.80
CA TYR A 303 -10.00 -12.62 -20.57
C TYR A 303 -9.48 -13.85 -19.86
N GLN A 304 -10.35 -14.83 -19.62
CA GLN A 304 -9.99 -16.10 -19.01
C GLN A 304 -10.50 -17.26 -19.87
N SER A 305 -9.61 -18.20 -20.17
CA SER A 305 -9.92 -19.41 -20.94
C SER A 305 -9.96 -20.62 -20.01
N PHE A 306 -10.85 -21.55 -20.29
CA PHE A 306 -10.90 -22.85 -19.61
C PHE A 306 -9.63 -23.70 -19.79
N ALA A 307 -8.76 -23.36 -20.75
CA ALA A 307 -7.48 -24.02 -21.01
C ALA A 307 -6.32 -23.50 -20.14
N GLY A 308 -6.60 -22.81 -19.05
CA GLY A 308 -5.58 -22.27 -18.12
C GLY A 308 -4.87 -21.00 -18.61
N TYR A 309 -5.37 -20.33 -19.65
CA TYR A 309 -4.84 -19.05 -20.12
C TYR A 309 -5.66 -17.88 -19.56
N GLU A 310 -4.99 -16.89 -18.97
CA GLU A 310 -5.55 -15.65 -18.48
C GLU A 310 -4.82 -14.45 -19.10
N SER A 311 -5.55 -13.42 -19.48
CA SER A 311 -4.99 -12.18 -20.01
C SER A 311 -5.70 -10.96 -19.42
N GLN A 312 -4.93 -10.02 -18.90
CA GLN A 312 -5.40 -8.71 -18.49
C GLN A 312 -4.67 -7.65 -19.30
N PHE A 313 -5.39 -6.71 -19.86
CA PHE A 313 -4.80 -5.61 -20.59
C PHE A 313 -5.60 -4.33 -20.40
N GLY A 314 -4.95 -3.19 -20.54
CA GLY A 314 -5.65 -1.93 -20.34
C GLY A 314 -4.85 -0.71 -20.77
N ILE A 315 -5.56 0.40 -20.79
CA ILE A 315 -5.03 1.73 -21.07
C ILE A 315 -5.40 2.66 -19.92
N GLN A 316 -4.47 3.52 -19.52
CA GLN A 316 -4.71 4.62 -18.59
C GLN A 316 -4.29 5.95 -19.20
N ILE A 317 -5.08 6.99 -18.96
CA ILE A 317 -4.84 8.36 -19.39
C ILE A 317 -4.98 9.25 -18.16
N ILE A 318 -4.01 10.12 -17.93
CA ILE A 318 -4.02 11.13 -16.87
C ILE A 318 -3.67 12.47 -17.51
N ASN A 319 -4.48 13.47 -17.20
CA ASN A 319 -4.21 14.86 -17.52
C ASN A 319 -4.37 15.68 -16.23
N GLU A 320 -3.38 16.47 -15.89
CA GLU A 320 -3.41 17.35 -14.72
C GLU A 320 -2.88 18.73 -15.09
N ASN A 321 -3.63 19.76 -14.69
CA ASN A 321 -3.17 21.14 -14.63
C ASN A 321 -3.18 21.59 -13.17
N ARG A 322 -2.06 22.14 -12.73
CA ARG A 322 -1.84 22.59 -11.36
C ARG A 322 -1.31 24.00 -11.34
N ASN A 323 -2.04 24.92 -10.72
CA ASN A 323 -1.67 26.33 -10.57
C ASN A 323 -1.50 26.64 -9.09
N ALA A 324 -0.41 27.31 -8.73
CA ALA A 324 -0.06 27.68 -7.36
C ALA A 324 0.72 28.99 -7.36
N GLY A 325 1.10 29.47 -6.19
CA GLY A 325 1.88 30.69 -6.02
C GLY A 325 1.11 31.81 -5.34
N GLN A 326 1.44 33.04 -5.64
CA GLN A 326 0.84 34.21 -5.01
C GLN A 326 -0.58 34.49 -5.51
N ILE A 327 -1.51 34.79 -4.59
CA ILE A 327 -2.92 35.10 -4.91
C ILE A 327 -3.23 36.59 -4.96
N SER A 328 -2.28 37.47 -4.61
CA SER A 328 -2.45 38.93 -4.56
C SER A 328 -1.35 39.66 -5.30
N GLU A 329 -1.75 40.61 -6.19
CA GLU A 329 -0.84 41.50 -6.89
C GLU A 329 -0.38 42.71 -6.04
N THR A 330 -0.93 42.88 -4.83
CA THR A 330 -0.68 44.04 -4.01
C THR A 330 0.55 43.89 -3.12
N HIS A 331 1.69 44.29 -3.62
CA HIS A 331 2.88 44.53 -2.82
C HIS A 331 2.99 46.00 -2.42
N SER A 332 3.26 46.23 -1.15
CA SER A 332 3.42 47.57 -0.55
C SER A 332 4.68 48.33 -1.01
N GLY A 333 5.23 48.07 -2.18
CA GLY A 333 6.52 48.59 -2.63
C GLY A 333 6.57 49.30 -3.97
N GLY A 334 5.45 49.55 -4.64
CA GLY A 334 5.43 50.53 -5.76
C GLY A 334 6.09 50.07 -7.08
N HIS A 335 6.53 48.84 -7.21
CA HIS A 335 6.90 48.24 -8.48
C HIS A 335 5.85 47.21 -8.88
N SER A 336 5.31 47.29 -10.09
CA SER A 336 4.44 46.27 -10.67
C SER A 336 5.27 45.01 -10.95
N VAL A 337 5.45 44.21 -9.91
CA VAL A 337 6.09 42.90 -10.05
C VAL A 337 5.00 41.90 -10.41
N HIS A 338 5.22 41.11 -11.44
CA HIS A 338 4.34 39.96 -11.74
C HIS A 338 4.30 39.06 -10.50
N PRO A 339 3.13 38.45 -10.15
CA PRO A 339 3.04 37.51 -9.04
C PRO A 339 3.99 36.33 -9.27
N TYR A 340 4.41 35.67 -8.18
CA TYR A 340 5.17 34.44 -8.26
C TYR A 340 4.22 33.30 -8.61
N ASP A 341 4.13 32.96 -9.89
CA ASP A 341 3.24 31.93 -10.39
C ASP A 341 3.96 30.59 -10.49
N ILE A 342 3.26 29.52 -10.14
CA ILE A 342 3.66 28.14 -10.38
C ILE A 342 2.62 27.49 -11.26
N ASN A 343 3.07 26.95 -12.39
CA ASN A 343 2.25 26.27 -13.38
C ASN A 343 2.86 24.91 -13.67
N ILE A 344 2.09 23.84 -13.55
CA ILE A 344 2.53 22.47 -13.82
C ILE A 344 1.45 21.76 -14.64
N ASP A 345 1.79 21.42 -15.87
CA ASP A 345 0.92 20.66 -16.77
C ASP A 345 1.51 19.27 -16.99
N THR A 346 0.72 18.24 -16.76
CA THR A 346 1.13 16.84 -16.91
C THR A 346 0.15 16.06 -17.76
N ASP A 347 0.67 15.41 -18.80
CA ASP A 347 0.00 14.39 -19.58
C ASP A 347 0.71 13.05 -19.41
N ARG A 348 -0.04 12.00 -19.03
CA ARG A 348 0.48 10.65 -18.89
C ARG A 348 -0.41 9.64 -19.57
N TYR A 349 0.21 8.74 -20.31
CA TYR A 349 -0.42 7.63 -21.01
C TYR A 349 0.27 6.34 -20.63
N GLU A 350 -0.51 5.31 -20.32
CA GLU A 350 0.00 4.01 -19.94
C GLU A 350 -0.78 2.90 -20.65
N LEU A 351 -0.06 1.90 -21.16
CA LEU A 351 -0.59 0.67 -21.73
C LEU A 351 0.03 -0.50 -20.99
N TYR A 352 -0.77 -1.50 -20.61
CA TYR A 352 -0.24 -2.70 -20.01
C TYR A 352 -0.93 -3.95 -20.54
N ALA A 353 -0.22 -5.06 -20.48
CA ALA A 353 -0.73 -6.40 -20.74
C ALA A 353 -0.07 -7.40 -19.79
N LYS A 354 -0.87 -8.24 -19.15
CA LYS A 354 -0.43 -9.36 -18.33
C LYS A 354 -1.03 -10.62 -18.93
N ASN A 355 -0.21 -11.60 -19.20
CA ASN A 355 -0.64 -12.87 -19.76
C ASN A 355 -0.11 -13.98 -18.86
N GLY A 356 -0.98 -14.83 -18.39
CA GLY A 356 -0.68 -15.98 -17.56
C GLY A 356 -1.12 -17.27 -18.22
N PHE A 357 -0.35 -18.32 -18.02
CA PHE A 357 -0.68 -19.66 -18.43
C PHE A 357 -0.38 -20.63 -17.29
N VAL A 358 -1.39 -21.40 -16.87
CA VAL A 358 -1.27 -22.50 -15.91
C VAL A 358 -1.32 -23.80 -16.70
N PHE A 359 -0.31 -24.65 -16.50
CA PHE A 359 -0.22 -25.93 -17.19
C PHE A 359 -1.20 -26.92 -16.57
N ASN A 360 -2.23 -27.32 -17.31
CA ASN A 360 -3.32 -28.16 -16.80
C ASN A 360 -2.88 -29.56 -16.36
N ASP A 361 -1.82 -30.10 -16.99
CA ASP A 361 -1.27 -31.42 -16.65
C ASP A 361 -0.40 -31.38 -15.39
N GLU A 362 0.05 -30.18 -15.02
CA GLU A 362 0.86 -29.92 -13.83
C GLU A 362 0.36 -28.61 -13.17
N PRO A 363 -0.70 -28.70 -12.33
CA PRO A 363 -1.37 -27.49 -11.76
C PRO A 363 -0.47 -26.61 -10.92
N TYR A 364 0.70 -27.09 -10.50
CA TYR A 364 1.68 -26.32 -9.75
C TYR A 364 2.66 -25.54 -10.62
N THR A 365 2.53 -25.61 -11.95
CA THR A 365 3.45 -24.94 -12.89
C THR A 365 2.73 -23.85 -13.66
N SER A 366 3.31 -22.65 -13.67
CA SER A 366 2.74 -21.51 -14.39
C SER A 366 3.82 -20.64 -15.05
N MET A 367 3.40 -19.87 -16.04
CA MET A 367 4.23 -18.90 -16.72
C MET A 367 3.45 -17.60 -16.90
N GLY A 368 4.09 -16.46 -16.61
CA GLY A 368 3.50 -15.13 -16.75
C GLY A 368 4.37 -14.18 -17.55
N LEU A 369 3.77 -13.40 -18.45
CA LEU A 369 4.40 -12.33 -19.19
C LEU A 369 3.69 -11.02 -18.89
N ILE A 370 4.45 -10.04 -18.37
CA ILE A 370 3.97 -8.68 -18.11
C ILE A 370 4.65 -7.74 -19.10
N LEU A 371 3.88 -6.88 -19.74
CA LEU A 371 4.33 -5.81 -20.61
C LEU A 371 3.70 -4.49 -20.15
N ASN A 372 4.49 -3.42 -20.10
CA ASN A 372 3.99 -2.08 -19.77
C ASN A 372 4.76 -1.03 -20.56
N GLY A 373 4.04 -0.07 -21.13
CA GLY A 373 4.57 1.08 -21.81
C GLY A 373 3.99 2.36 -21.22
N GLN A 374 4.84 3.33 -20.89
CA GLN A 374 4.44 4.61 -20.31
C GLN A 374 5.04 5.77 -21.13
N TYR A 375 4.26 6.80 -21.26
CA TYR A 375 4.70 8.10 -21.76
C TYR A 375 4.18 9.18 -20.81
N GLN A 376 5.07 10.06 -20.35
CA GLN A 376 4.70 11.25 -19.58
C GLN A 376 5.38 12.48 -20.14
N ASN A 377 4.61 13.54 -20.28
CA ASN A 377 5.06 14.89 -20.58
C ASN A 377 4.69 15.78 -19.42
N GLN A 378 5.64 16.54 -18.89
CA GLN A 378 5.41 17.52 -17.84
C GLN A 378 6.11 18.83 -18.17
N ASN A 379 5.35 19.92 -18.17
CA ASN A 379 5.87 21.28 -18.33
C ASN A 379 5.64 22.03 -17.02
N SER A 380 6.69 22.59 -16.45
CA SER A 380 6.62 23.23 -15.14
C SER A 380 7.33 24.58 -15.15
N LEU A 381 6.66 25.56 -14.57
CA LEU A 381 7.20 26.90 -14.32
C LEU A 381 7.10 27.20 -12.80
N PHE A 382 8.17 27.64 -12.20
CA PHE A 382 8.25 28.05 -10.80
C PHE A 382 8.82 29.48 -10.76
N GLY A 383 7.96 30.49 -10.75
CA GLY A 383 8.36 31.88 -10.93
C GLY A 383 9.10 32.08 -12.24
N LEU A 384 10.42 32.21 -12.20
CA LEU A 384 11.29 32.36 -13.39
C LEU A 384 12.02 31.08 -13.80
N ARG A 385 11.81 29.97 -13.10
CA ARG A 385 12.50 28.70 -13.33
C ARG A 385 11.64 27.76 -14.15
N GLU A 386 12.13 27.38 -15.32
CA GLU A 386 11.48 26.44 -16.21
C GLU A 386 12.07 25.03 -16.01
N TYR A 387 11.21 24.04 -15.75
CA TYR A 387 11.59 22.63 -15.78
C TYR A 387 10.58 21.83 -16.56
N ASN A 388 11.01 21.27 -17.70
CA ASN A 388 10.19 20.44 -18.58
C ASN A 388 10.81 19.06 -18.67
N SER A 389 10.00 18.01 -18.67
CA SER A 389 10.46 16.63 -18.71
C SER A 389 9.56 15.75 -19.57
N HIS A 390 10.19 14.87 -20.35
CA HIS A 390 9.55 13.82 -21.10
C HIS A 390 10.11 12.47 -20.68
N LEU A 391 9.25 11.56 -20.25
CA LEU A 391 9.58 10.18 -19.93
C LEU A 391 8.96 9.25 -20.97
N ARG A 392 9.77 8.35 -21.51
CA ARG A 392 9.32 7.15 -22.23
C ARG A 392 9.85 5.94 -21.51
N SER A 393 8.97 5.09 -21.03
CA SER A 393 9.34 3.90 -20.27
C SER A 393 8.72 2.66 -20.89
N PHE A 394 9.49 1.59 -20.92
CA PHE A 394 9.03 0.26 -21.29
C PHE A 394 9.51 -0.75 -20.26
N TYR A 395 8.60 -1.56 -19.77
CA TYR A 395 8.88 -2.64 -18.85
C TYR A 395 8.34 -3.97 -19.39
N SER A 396 9.17 -5.00 -19.31
CA SER A 396 8.71 -6.36 -19.55
C SER A 396 9.27 -7.31 -18.48
N LYS A 397 8.47 -8.30 -18.09
CA LYS A 397 8.87 -9.35 -17.14
C LYS A 397 8.28 -10.69 -17.57
N LEU A 398 9.13 -11.70 -17.71
CA LEU A 398 8.75 -13.09 -17.89
C LEU A 398 9.04 -13.83 -16.58
N VAL A 399 8.05 -14.55 -16.08
CA VAL A 399 8.15 -15.33 -14.85
C VAL A 399 7.72 -16.76 -15.14
N PHE A 400 8.47 -17.71 -14.65
CA PHE A 400 8.12 -19.11 -14.60
C PHE A 400 8.14 -19.54 -13.13
N GLU A 401 7.07 -20.18 -12.68
CA GLU A 401 6.94 -20.73 -11.33
C GLU A 401 6.54 -22.17 -11.38
N THR A 402 7.18 -22.99 -10.54
CA THR A 402 6.82 -24.39 -10.37
C THR A 402 6.96 -24.81 -8.91
N LYS A 403 6.12 -25.75 -8.47
CA LYS A 403 6.15 -26.33 -7.13
C LYS A 403 6.24 -27.85 -7.23
N THR A 404 6.84 -28.48 -6.22
CA THR A 404 6.76 -29.92 -6.04
C THR A 404 5.38 -30.33 -5.54
N ALA A 405 4.98 -31.58 -5.79
CA ALA A 405 3.66 -32.09 -5.38
C ALA A 405 3.44 -32.07 -3.85
N ASP A 406 4.51 -32.12 -3.05
CA ASP A 406 4.48 -32.00 -1.60
C ASP A 406 4.49 -30.55 -1.11
N GLU A 407 4.52 -29.57 -2.04
CA GLU A 407 4.62 -28.11 -1.80
C GLU A 407 5.83 -27.67 -0.97
N VAL A 408 6.79 -28.59 -0.68
CA VAL A 408 8.01 -28.30 0.08
C VAL A 408 8.94 -27.36 -0.67
N HIS A 409 8.97 -27.50 -2.00
CA HIS A 409 9.87 -26.78 -2.88
C HIS A 409 9.08 -25.95 -3.91
N SER A 410 9.31 -24.63 -3.95
CA SER A 410 8.83 -23.77 -5.03
C SER A 410 10.00 -23.01 -5.62
N ILE A 411 10.04 -22.92 -6.95
CA ILE A 411 11.08 -22.23 -7.69
C ILE A 411 10.42 -21.20 -8.59
N THR A 412 10.84 -19.94 -8.47
CA THR A 412 10.46 -18.85 -9.36
C THR A 412 11.69 -18.41 -10.13
N LEU A 413 11.66 -18.53 -11.45
CA LEU A 413 12.71 -18.08 -12.36
C LEU A 413 12.17 -16.99 -13.28
N GLY A 414 13.01 -16.09 -13.73
CA GLY A 414 12.56 -15.14 -14.71
C GLY A 414 13.59 -14.16 -15.21
N GLY A 415 13.12 -13.33 -16.14
CA GLY A 415 13.88 -12.23 -16.68
C GLY A 415 13.02 -10.99 -16.79
N SER A 416 13.65 -9.82 -16.76
CA SER A 416 12.99 -8.56 -16.99
C SER A 416 13.82 -7.64 -17.86
N TYR A 417 13.16 -6.73 -18.51
CA TYR A 417 13.80 -5.66 -19.27
C TYR A 417 13.13 -4.34 -18.93
N VAL A 418 13.91 -3.37 -18.49
CA VAL A 418 13.47 -2.00 -18.22
C VAL A 418 14.21 -1.07 -19.16
N PHE A 419 13.46 -0.25 -19.86
CA PHE A 419 13.99 0.83 -20.69
C PHE A 419 13.35 2.14 -20.27
N ASP A 420 14.17 3.11 -19.89
CA ASP A 420 13.72 4.46 -19.56
C ASP A 420 14.51 5.48 -20.38
N GLN A 421 13.81 6.41 -21.02
CA GLN A 421 14.39 7.55 -21.69
C GLN A 421 13.86 8.83 -21.04
N TYR A 422 14.77 9.61 -20.50
CA TYR A 422 14.52 10.91 -19.91
C TYR A 422 15.03 11.98 -20.85
N ASP A 423 14.19 12.97 -21.15
CA ASP A 423 14.51 14.16 -21.91
C ASP A 423 14.06 15.35 -21.07
N GLU A 424 14.99 16.00 -20.39
CA GLU A 424 14.73 17.01 -19.40
C GLU A 424 15.35 18.33 -19.82
N LYS A 425 14.63 19.44 -19.60
CA LYS A 425 15.12 20.80 -19.83
C LYS A 425 14.97 21.61 -18.55
N PHE A 426 16.05 22.16 -18.06
CA PHE A 426 16.05 23.01 -16.88
C PHE A 426 16.74 24.34 -17.17
N ASN A 427 16.03 25.46 -17.03
CA ASN A 427 16.51 26.82 -17.28
C ASN A 427 17.29 26.95 -18.64
N GLY A 428 16.78 26.34 -19.70
CA GLY A 428 17.38 26.36 -21.04
C GLY A 428 18.45 25.29 -21.30
N PHE A 429 18.93 24.56 -20.29
CA PHE A 429 19.87 23.45 -20.46
C PHE A 429 19.12 22.13 -20.67
N ASN A 430 19.57 21.32 -21.63
CA ASN A 430 18.99 20.02 -21.94
C ASN A 430 19.80 18.90 -21.31
N TYR A 431 19.11 17.96 -20.70
CA TYR A 431 19.66 16.74 -20.11
C TYR A 431 18.98 15.54 -20.74
N PHE A 432 19.76 14.68 -21.37
CA PHE A 432 19.26 13.50 -22.03
C PHE A 432 19.89 12.24 -21.47
N ARG A 433 19.06 11.28 -21.09
CA ARG A 433 19.52 10.00 -20.53
C ARG A 433 18.68 8.84 -21.06
N LYS A 434 19.36 7.77 -21.50
CA LYS A 434 18.75 6.50 -21.84
C LYS A 434 19.30 5.41 -20.93
N GLU A 435 18.42 4.70 -20.26
CA GLU A 435 18.72 3.57 -19.42
C GLU A 435 18.12 2.30 -20.01
N SER A 436 18.93 1.26 -20.10
CA SER A 436 18.55 -0.08 -20.56
C SER A 436 19.06 -1.07 -19.54
N ARG A 437 18.17 -1.87 -18.96
CA ARG A 437 18.45 -2.72 -17.81
C ARG A 437 17.80 -4.10 -18.00
N PRO A 438 18.40 -4.98 -18.84
CA PRO A 438 18.04 -6.39 -18.81
C PRO A 438 18.50 -7.01 -17.47
N GLY A 439 17.66 -7.88 -16.91
CA GLY A 439 17.95 -8.57 -15.66
C GLY A 439 17.40 -9.98 -15.64
N ILE A 440 18.07 -10.86 -14.89
CA ILE A 440 17.61 -12.23 -14.63
C ILE A 440 17.54 -12.44 -13.12
N PHE A 441 16.58 -13.26 -12.70
CA PHE A 441 16.38 -13.55 -11.29
C PHE A 441 15.96 -15.00 -11.05
N ALA A 442 16.28 -15.46 -9.82
CA ALA A 442 15.81 -16.73 -9.30
C ALA A 442 15.43 -16.54 -7.83
N GLU A 443 14.31 -17.11 -7.42
CA GLU A 443 13.86 -17.18 -6.04
C GLU A 443 13.46 -18.63 -5.74
N TYR A 444 13.86 -19.15 -4.59
CA TYR A 444 13.58 -20.50 -4.18
C TYR A 444 12.90 -20.48 -2.82
N ASN A 445 11.72 -21.05 -2.72
CA ASN A 445 11.01 -21.21 -1.46
C ASN A 445 11.18 -22.65 -0.97
N TYR A 446 11.72 -22.80 0.23
CA TYR A 446 11.88 -24.08 0.93
C TYR A 446 11.02 -24.08 2.19
N SER A 447 9.95 -24.89 2.19
CA SER A 447 8.97 -24.99 3.26
C SER A 447 8.85 -26.43 3.75
N PRO A 448 9.88 -26.97 4.46
CA PRO A 448 9.94 -28.39 4.85
C PRO A 448 8.88 -28.79 5.89
N ILE A 449 8.36 -27.83 6.61
CA ILE A 449 7.28 -27.95 7.60
C ILE A 449 6.41 -26.69 7.52
N PRO A 450 5.12 -26.75 7.89
CA PRO A 450 4.22 -25.59 7.81
C PRO A 450 4.69 -24.35 8.58
N GLN A 451 5.51 -24.57 9.63
CA GLN A 451 6.04 -23.49 10.48
C GLN A 451 7.26 -22.79 9.89
N LEU A 452 7.97 -23.37 8.90
CA LEU A 452 9.23 -22.82 8.40
C LEU A 452 9.17 -22.60 6.89
N ALA A 453 9.39 -21.37 6.47
CA ALA A 453 9.68 -21.03 5.06
C ALA A 453 10.99 -20.25 4.98
N VAL A 454 11.88 -20.65 4.08
CA VAL A 454 13.15 -19.99 3.79
C VAL A 454 13.18 -19.65 2.30
N VAL A 455 13.30 -18.36 2.00
CA VAL A 455 13.21 -17.85 0.61
C VAL A 455 14.46 -17.06 0.27
N PRO A 456 15.58 -17.74 -0.15
CA PRO A 456 16.70 -17.08 -0.79
C PRO A 456 16.33 -16.66 -2.22
N GLY A 457 16.73 -15.46 -2.59
CA GLY A 457 16.59 -14.91 -3.92
C GLY A 457 17.86 -14.23 -4.40
N ALA A 458 18.11 -14.28 -5.68
CA ALA A 458 19.21 -13.59 -6.32
C ALA A 458 18.78 -13.00 -7.66
N ARG A 459 19.29 -11.80 -7.94
CA ARG A 459 19.05 -11.09 -9.18
C ARG A 459 20.33 -10.45 -9.69
N VAL A 460 20.51 -10.46 -11.00
CA VAL A 460 21.61 -9.77 -11.70
C VAL A 460 20.99 -8.87 -12.77
N ASP A 461 21.33 -7.58 -12.72
CA ASP A 461 20.90 -6.58 -13.68
C ASP A 461 22.08 -5.95 -14.39
N PHE A 462 22.00 -5.81 -15.71
CA PHE A 462 23.03 -5.23 -16.57
C PHE A 462 22.60 -3.83 -16.98
N HIS A 463 23.12 -2.83 -16.28
CA HIS A 463 22.79 -1.43 -16.58
C HIS A 463 23.77 -0.86 -17.60
N ASN A 464 23.24 -0.31 -18.71
CA ASN A 464 24.07 0.20 -19.80
C ASN A 464 25.02 1.36 -19.40
N LEU A 465 24.68 2.13 -18.33
CA LEU A 465 25.48 3.28 -17.88
C LEU A 465 26.36 2.95 -16.66
N TYR A 466 25.88 2.08 -15.76
CA TYR A 466 26.48 1.91 -14.42
C TYR A 466 27.05 0.51 -14.16
N GLY A 467 26.98 -0.38 -15.16
CA GLY A 467 27.57 -1.72 -15.09
C GLY A 467 26.62 -2.77 -14.53
N THR A 468 27.16 -3.78 -13.86
CA THR A 468 26.42 -4.95 -13.39
C THR A 468 26.11 -4.84 -11.92
N PHE A 469 24.86 -5.08 -11.54
CA PHE A 469 24.39 -5.09 -10.17
C PHE A 469 23.97 -6.50 -9.76
N PHE A 470 24.42 -6.92 -8.57
CA PHE A 470 23.99 -8.16 -7.94
C PHE A 470 23.15 -7.85 -6.70
N THR A 471 21.93 -8.37 -6.67
CA THR A 471 20.92 -8.11 -5.65
C THR A 471 20.52 -9.41 -4.94
N PRO A 472 21.26 -9.86 -3.91
CA PRO A 472 20.88 -11.00 -3.08
C PRO A 472 19.80 -10.58 -2.06
N ARG A 473 18.85 -11.46 -1.80
CA ARG A 473 17.81 -11.28 -0.77
C ARG A 473 17.52 -12.61 -0.07
N LEU A 474 17.15 -12.51 1.20
CA LEU A 474 16.77 -13.66 2.02
C LEU A 474 15.56 -13.29 2.89
N HIS A 475 14.54 -14.14 2.86
CA HIS A 475 13.43 -14.06 3.78
C HIS A 475 13.30 -15.39 4.52
N VAL A 476 13.03 -15.31 5.81
CA VAL A 476 12.79 -16.48 6.67
C VAL A 476 11.54 -16.21 7.49
N LYS A 477 10.59 -17.12 7.43
CA LYS A 477 9.40 -17.15 8.29
C LYS A 477 9.52 -18.37 9.21
N TYR A 478 9.28 -18.17 10.49
CA TYR A 478 9.26 -19.24 11.48
C TYR A 478 8.10 -19.07 12.45
N GLY A 479 7.16 -20.00 12.43
CA GLY A 479 6.11 -20.15 13.43
C GLY A 479 6.70 -20.75 14.69
N ILE A 480 6.89 -19.94 15.73
CA ILE A 480 7.43 -20.39 17.03
C ILE A 480 6.39 -21.29 17.73
N ASP A 481 5.13 -20.89 17.64
CA ASP A 481 3.95 -21.63 18.01
C ASP A 481 2.79 -21.23 17.08
N GLU A 482 1.59 -21.79 17.26
CA GLU A 482 0.41 -21.55 16.43
C GLU A 482 -0.01 -20.06 16.37
N ASN A 483 0.35 -19.29 17.38
CA ASN A 483 -0.03 -17.89 17.54
C ASN A 483 1.14 -16.91 17.38
N THR A 484 2.39 -17.41 17.23
CA THR A 484 3.59 -16.57 17.22
C THR A 484 4.40 -16.81 15.97
N THR A 485 4.56 -15.77 15.16
CA THR A 485 5.35 -15.83 13.92
C THR A 485 6.50 -14.83 13.97
N LEU A 486 7.71 -15.31 13.71
CA LEU A 486 8.91 -14.52 13.49
C LEU A 486 9.22 -14.50 11.99
N ARG A 487 9.42 -13.31 11.45
CA ARG A 487 9.90 -13.11 10.07
C ARG A 487 11.21 -12.33 10.10
N ILE A 488 12.20 -12.80 9.37
CA ILE A 488 13.50 -12.14 9.22
C ILE A 488 13.69 -11.85 7.73
N SER A 489 14.13 -10.67 7.41
CA SER A 489 14.46 -10.29 6.03
C SER A 489 15.77 -9.57 5.96
N GLY A 490 16.48 -9.77 4.85
CA GLY A 490 17.70 -9.03 4.56
C GLY A 490 18.00 -9.06 3.07
N GLY A 491 18.50 -7.95 2.54
CA GLY A 491 18.84 -7.90 1.13
C GLY A 491 19.40 -6.56 0.71
N LYS A 492 19.88 -6.55 -0.51
CA LYS A 492 20.47 -5.40 -1.18
C LYS A 492 19.51 -4.83 -2.22
N GLY A 493 19.53 -3.54 -2.37
CA GLY A 493 18.79 -2.85 -3.44
C GLY A 493 19.64 -1.74 -4.04
N PHE A 494 19.30 -1.33 -5.25
CA PHE A 494 19.89 -0.16 -5.90
C PHE A 494 18.84 0.62 -6.71
N ARG A 495 19.16 1.86 -7.06
CA ARG A 495 18.32 2.70 -7.91
C ARG A 495 19.13 3.73 -8.68
N SER A 496 18.66 4.14 -9.84
CA SER A 496 19.22 5.29 -10.58
C SER A 496 18.71 6.59 -9.95
N VAL A 497 19.55 7.61 -9.91
CA VAL A 497 19.21 8.95 -9.42
C VAL A 497 18.56 9.77 -10.52
N ASN A 498 17.41 10.40 -10.22
CA ASN A 498 16.74 11.38 -11.09
C ASN A 498 16.79 12.76 -10.41
N LEU A 499 17.96 13.37 -10.46
CA LEU A 499 18.34 14.50 -9.60
C LEU A 499 17.34 15.67 -9.67
N LEU A 500 16.92 16.09 -10.86
CA LEU A 500 15.98 17.21 -11.01
C LEU A 500 14.56 16.78 -10.60
N ALA A 501 14.07 15.69 -11.15
CA ALA A 501 12.70 15.23 -10.91
C ALA A 501 12.40 14.90 -9.44
N GLU A 502 13.38 14.36 -8.71
CA GLU A 502 13.22 13.97 -7.31
C GLU A 502 13.38 15.14 -6.31
N ASN A 503 13.83 16.30 -6.79
CA ASN A 503 14.11 17.49 -5.99
C ASN A 503 13.40 18.74 -6.52
N MET A 504 12.25 18.55 -7.18
CA MET A 504 11.45 19.67 -7.73
C MET A 504 10.95 20.66 -6.67
N ASN A 505 10.75 20.20 -5.43
CA ASN A 505 10.36 21.03 -4.31
C ASN A 505 11.32 22.21 -4.07
N TYR A 506 12.61 22.05 -4.37
CA TYR A 506 13.59 23.15 -4.28
C TYR A 506 13.49 24.15 -5.44
N LEU A 507 12.69 23.89 -6.45
CA LEU A 507 12.38 24.90 -7.48
C LEU A 507 11.49 26.02 -6.92
N ALA A 508 10.69 25.73 -5.92
CA ALA A 508 9.90 26.70 -5.15
C ALA A 508 10.77 27.41 -4.08
N SER A 509 12.01 27.77 -4.46
CA SER A 509 12.94 28.54 -3.63
C SER A 509 13.92 29.30 -4.49
N SER A 510 14.68 30.23 -3.89
CA SER A 510 15.79 30.93 -4.57
C SER A 510 17.09 30.10 -4.65
N ARG A 511 17.14 28.93 -3.97
CA ARG A 511 18.34 28.09 -3.88
C ARG A 511 18.86 27.67 -5.25
N GLN A 512 20.17 27.77 -5.47
CA GLN A 512 20.83 27.34 -6.67
C GLN A 512 21.20 25.85 -6.59
N PHE A 513 21.00 25.09 -7.67
CA PHE A 513 21.38 23.69 -7.73
C PHE A 513 22.88 23.56 -8.03
N ALA A 514 23.64 23.02 -7.07
CA ALA A 514 25.09 22.82 -7.16
C ALA A 514 25.40 21.31 -7.21
N VAL A 515 25.68 20.78 -8.40
CA VAL A 515 26.04 19.37 -8.61
C VAL A 515 27.55 19.22 -8.54
N ILE A 516 28.08 18.54 -7.51
CA ILE A 516 29.52 18.50 -7.23
C ILE A 516 30.17 17.29 -7.91
N ASN A 517 29.68 16.06 -7.69
CA ASN A 517 30.31 14.82 -8.17
C ASN A 517 29.42 14.03 -9.16
N ASN A 518 28.42 14.64 -9.74
CA ASN A 518 27.48 14.04 -10.69
C ASN A 518 26.95 12.67 -10.22
N PRO A 519 26.14 12.59 -9.14
CA PRO A 519 25.63 11.34 -8.60
C PRO A 519 24.88 10.53 -9.66
N THR A 520 25.05 9.20 -9.64
CA THR A 520 24.58 8.33 -10.71
C THR A 520 23.56 7.28 -10.24
N TYR A 521 23.89 6.54 -9.20
CA TYR A 521 23.03 5.52 -8.62
C TYR A 521 23.25 5.44 -7.11
N GLU A 522 22.28 4.87 -6.42
CA GLU A 522 22.32 4.63 -4.99
C GLU A 522 22.19 3.15 -4.72
N GLU A 523 22.81 2.68 -3.64
CA GLU A 523 22.91 1.28 -3.27
C GLU A 523 22.93 1.14 -1.76
N GLY A 524 22.15 0.18 -1.23
CA GLY A 524 22.09 -0.04 0.20
C GLY A 524 21.71 -1.46 0.58
N TRP A 525 22.05 -1.83 1.82
CA TRP A 525 21.56 -3.01 2.49
C TRP A 525 20.41 -2.66 3.41
N ASN A 526 19.37 -3.48 3.42
CA ASN A 526 18.32 -3.43 4.41
C ASN A 526 18.19 -4.81 5.06
N TYR A 527 18.01 -4.83 6.38
CA TYR A 527 17.78 -6.05 7.13
C TYR A 527 17.01 -5.76 8.42
N GLY A 528 16.26 -6.75 8.85
CA GLY A 528 15.42 -6.60 10.04
C GLY A 528 14.57 -7.82 10.33
N PHE A 529 13.70 -7.66 11.31
CA PHE A 529 12.75 -8.71 11.70
C PHE A 529 11.38 -8.10 12.06
N ASN A 530 10.38 -8.97 11.97
CA ASN A 530 9.02 -8.74 12.43
C ASN A 530 8.62 -9.92 13.33
N LEU A 531 8.11 -9.62 14.51
CA LEU A 531 7.53 -10.59 15.44
C LEU A 531 6.05 -10.26 15.62
N THR A 532 5.18 -11.18 15.25
CA THR A 532 3.72 -11.06 15.42
C THR A 532 3.24 -12.15 16.36
N ARG A 533 2.42 -11.76 17.34
CA ARG A 533 1.76 -12.70 18.25
C ARG A 533 0.29 -12.37 18.39
N TYR A 534 -0.54 -13.41 18.25
CA TYR A 534 -1.96 -13.37 18.49
C TYR A 534 -2.28 -13.93 19.87
N PHE A 535 -3.26 -13.33 20.54
CA PHE A 535 -3.80 -13.77 21.81
C PHE A 535 -5.32 -13.73 21.72
N SER A 536 -5.98 -14.56 22.49
CA SER A 536 -7.42 -14.42 22.75
C SER A 536 -7.62 -13.89 24.18
N ILE A 537 -8.21 -12.70 24.30
CA ILE A 537 -8.54 -12.07 25.58
C ILE A 537 -10.05 -11.90 25.61
N ASN A 538 -10.74 -12.55 26.54
CA ASN A 538 -12.21 -12.55 26.63
C ASN A 538 -12.88 -13.01 25.32
N ASN A 539 -12.37 -14.05 24.67
CA ASN A 539 -12.80 -14.57 23.36
C ASN A 539 -12.73 -13.54 22.22
N ARG A 540 -11.81 -12.58 22.30
CA ARG A 540 -11.57 -11.57 21.27
C ARG A 540 -10.12 -11.54 20.85
N ASP A 541 -9.89 -11.22 19.59
CA ASP A 541 -8.57 -11.21 19.02
C ASP A 541 -7.76 -10.01 19.51
N PHE A 542 -6.59 -10.29 20.05
CA PHE A 542 -5.58 -9.33 20.46
C PHE A 542 -4.28 -9.64 19.73
N ARG A 543 -3.77 -8.71 18.96
CA ARG A 543 -2.53 -8.86 18.20
C ARG A 543 -1.48 -7.88 18.69
N VAL A 544 -0.25 -8.36 18.87
CA VAL A 544 0.94 -7.53 19.09
C VAL A 544 1.93 -7.82 17.98
N THR A 545 2.45 -6.74 17.37
CA THR A 545 3.50 -6.81 16.36
C THR A 545 4.67 -5.92 16.77
N ALA A 546 5.88 -6.42 16.65
CA ALA A 546 7.10 -5.66 16.90
C ALA A 546 8.05 -5.80 15.69
N ASP A 547 8.54 -4.66 15.19
CA ASP A 547 9.42 -4.57 14.04
C ASP A 547 10.73 -3.87 14.40
N PHE A 548 11.80 -4.37 13.82
CA PHE A 548 13.07 -3.66 13.74
C PHE A 548 13.63 -3.78 12.33
N TYR A 549 14.00 -2.65 11.73
CA TYR A 549 14.68 -2.59 10.44
C TYR A 549 15.84 -1.63 10.47
N ARG A 550 16.93 -2.02 9.83
CA ARG A 550 18.08 -1.17 9.57
C ARG A 550 18.38 -1.11 8.08
N THR A 551 18.61 0.12 7.59
CA THR A 551 19.13 0.39 6.26
C THR A 551 20.51 1.02 6.38
N ASP A 552 21.52 0.47 5.69
CA ASP A 552 22.87 1.05 5.57
C ASP A 552 23.13 1.34 4.08
N PHE A 553 23.43 2.60 3.75
CA PHE A 553 23.80 2.97 2.40
C PHE A 553 25.28 2.69 2.12
N LEU A 554 25.54 2.03 0.99
CA LEU A 554 26.89 1.85 0.43
C LEU A 554 27.23 3.01 -0.49
N LYS A 555 26.26 3.51 -1.22
CA LYS A 555 26.34 4.69 -2.08
C LYS A 555 25.01 5.44 -2.02
N GLN A 556 25.06 6.74 -1.83
CA GLN A 556 23.90 7.60 -1.73
C GLN A 556 24.21 8.98 -2.29
N THR A 557 23.22 9.60 -2.90
CA THR A 557 23.25 11.02 -3.23
C THR A 557 22.87 11.82 -2.00
N VAL A 558 23.79 12.62 -1.49
CA VAL A 558 23.51 13.55 -0.42
C VAL A 558 22.88 14.81 -1.03
N VAL A 559 21.69 15.15 -0.54
CA VAL A 559 21.00 16.42 -0.83
C VAL A 559 21.26 17.32 0.37
N ASP A 560 22.23 18.22 0.23
CA ASP A 560 22.71 19.07 1.33
C ASP A 560 22.12 20.48 1.18
N ILE A 561 21.26 20.84 2.11
CA ILE A 561 20.62 22.14 2.28
C ILE A 561 21.03 22.84 3.58
N ASP A 562 21.99 22.24 4.29
CA ASP A 562 22.52 22.73 5.57
C ASP A 562 23.80 23.58 5.40
N SER A 563 24.64 23.21 4.42
CA SER A 563 25.95 23.83 4.25
C SER A 563 25.93 25.24 3.66
N ASP A 564 24.84 25.60 2.98
CA ASP A 564 24.63 26.91 2.36
C ASP A 564 23.12 27.17 2.21
N VAL A 565 22.63 28.24 2.78
CA VAL A 565 21.20 28.61 2.75
C VAL A 565 20.70 29.00 1.34
N ARG A 566 21.62 29.30 0.41
CA ARG A 566 21.32 29.70 -0.98
C ARG A 566 21.55 28.60 -1.99
N GLN A 567 21.98 27.40 -1.55
CA GLN A 567 22.28 26.27 -2.43
C GLN A 567 21.56 25.01 -2.01
N VAL A 568 21.24 24.17 -2.97
CA VAL A 568 21.00 22.73 -2.78
C VAL A 568 22.20 22.01 -3.41
N ARG A 569 23.03 21.39 -2.58
CA ARG A 569 24.26 20.75 -3.03
C ARG A 569 24.06 19.25 -3.18
N PHE A 570 24.42 18.71 -4.31
CA PHE A 570 24.30 17.28 -4.64
C PHE A 570 25.67 16.65 -4.79
N TYR A 571 25.96 15.64 -3.99
CA TYR A 571 27.24 14.94 -4.05
C TYR A 571 27.09 13.48 -3.60
N ASP A 572 28.05 12.63 -3.99
CA ASP A 572 28.12 11.25 -3.50
C ASP A 572 28.47 11.24 -2.01
N LEU A 573 27.81 10.36 -1.26
CA LEU A 573 28.08 10.13 0.17
C LEU A 573 29.55 9.78 0.39
N ASP A 574 30.21 10.54 1.28
CA ASP A 574 31.52 10.21 1.83
C ASP A 574 31.37 10.05 3.35
N GLY A 575 31.27 8.80 3.79
CA GLY A 575 31.06 8.46 5.18
C GLY A 575 29.86 7.57 5.42
N LYS A 576 29.09 7.83 6.47
CA LYS A 576 27.99 6.97 6.92
C LYS A 576 26.63 7.58 6.62
N SER A 577 25.71 6.75 6.14
CA SER A 577 24.28 7.07 6.10
C SER A 577 23.48 5.81 6.45
N TYR A 578 22.57 5.94 7.40
CA TYR A 578 21.76 4.83 7.87
C TYR A 578 20.40 5.25 8.42
N SER A 579 19.49 4.29 8.50
CA SER A 579 18.24 4.39 9.23
C SER A 579 18.06 3.19 10.15
N ASN A 580 17.77 3.42 11.44
CA ASN A 580 17.23 2.42 12.36
C ASN A 580 15.77 2.76 12.61
N ASN A 581 14.90 1.78 12.43
CA ASN A 581 13.47 1.95 12.61
C ASN A 581 12.93 0.86 13.54
N TYR A 582 12.19 1.28 14.57
CA TYR A 582 11.55 0.44 15.56
C TYR A 582 10.07 0.73 15.55
N GLN A 583 9.23 -0.30 15.51
CA GLN A 583 7.78 -0.15 15.60
C GLN A 583 7.18 -1.23 16.49
N VAL A 584 6.21 -0.81 17.31
CA VAL A 584 5.33 -1.73 18.04
C VAL A 584 3.90 -1.35 17.72
N GLU A 585 3.08 -2.33 17.40
CA GLU A 585 1.66 -2.17 17.11
C GLU A 585 0.86 -3.15 17.96
N ILE A 586 -0.26 -2.69 18.47
CA ILE A 586 -1.24 -3.46 19.21
C ILE A 586 -2.60 -3.24 18.54
N ALA A 587 -3.28 -4.32 18.17
CA ALA A 587 -4.66 -4.28 17.68
C ALA A 587 -5.55 -5.15 18.56
N TYR A 588 -6.72 -4.63 18.95
CA TYR A 588 -7.64 -5.29 19.86
C TYR A 588 -9.08 -4.86 19.62
N GLU A 589 -9.98 -5.84 19.57
CA GLU A 589 -11.42 -5.60 19.64
C GLU A 589 -11.81 -5.45 21.12
N LEU A 590 -11.84 -4.21 21.64
CA LEU A 590 -12.07 -3.92 23.06
C LEU A 590 -13.47 -4.34 23.52
N PHE A 591 -14.50 -4.06 22.71
CA PHE A 591 -15.87 -4.52 22.83
C PHE A 591 -16.31 -5.02 21.46
N GLU A 592 -17.41 -5.73 21.42
CA GLU A 592 -18.01 -6.17 20.17
C GLU A 592 -18.20 -4.99 19.20
N ARG A 593 -17.58 -5.08 18.03
CA ARG A 593 -17.62 -4.02 16.98
C ARG A 593 -16.86 -2.73 17.34
N LEU A 594 -16.06 -2.71 18.42
CA LEU A 594 -15.17 -1.61 18.75
C LEU A 594 -13.71 -2.05 18.57
N ASP A 595 -13.18 -1.77 17.42
CA ASP A 595 -11.79 -2.05 17.05
C ASP A 595 -10.87 -0.90 17.44
N MET A 596 -9.77 -1.21 18.09
CA MET A 596 -8.72 -0.27 18.44
C MET A 596 -7.37 -0.76 17.91
N MET A 597 -6.57 0.17 17.38
CA MET A 597 -5.18 -0.10 17.05
C MET A 597 -4.33 1.05 17.59
N ALA A 598 -3.30 0.71 18.34
CA ALA A 598 -2.29 1.65 18.84
C ALA A 598 -0.92 1.25 18.29
N ALA A 599 -0.15 2.22 17.80
CA ALA A 599 1.19 1.98 17.32
C ALA A 599 2.15 3.08 17.77
N LEU A 600 3.37 2.68 18.08
CA LEU A 600 4.51 3.55 18.34
C LEU A 600 5.63 3.20 17.35
N ARG A 601 6.12 4.19 16.64
CA ARG A 601 7.31 4.07 15.80
C ARG A 601 8.37 5.07 16.22
N TYR A 602 9.63 4.65 16.22
CA TYR A 602 10.80 5.50 16.42
C TYR A 602 11.80 5.28 15.29
N SER A 603 12.33 6.38 14.71
CA SER A 603 13.27 6.37 13.59
C SER A 603 14.52 7.18 13.93
N ASP A 604 15.70 6.55 13.89
CA ASP A 604 17.00 7.22 13.99
C ASP A 604 17.67 7.19 12.60
N VAL A 605 17.51 8.30 11.87
CA VAL A 605 18.01 8.44 10.49
C VAL A 605 19.13 9.47 10.47
N LYS A 606 20.33 9.07 10.06
CA LYS A 606 21.49 9.95 10.01
C LYS A 606 22.24 9.82 8.69
N THR A 607 22.73 10.96 8.22
CA THR A 607 23.53 11.07 7.00
C THR A 607 24.74 11.94 7.26
N GLN A 608 25.86 11.58 6.67
CA GLN A 608 27.09 12.38 6.71
C GLN A 608 26.96 13.57 5.75
N TYR A 609 27.04 14.78 6.30
CA TYR A 609 27.09 16.05 5.57
C TYR A 609 28.49 16.65 5.80
N GLY A 610 29.34 16.56 4.78
CA GLY A 610 30.78 16.88 4.97
C GLY A 610 31.37 16.08 6.13
N ASP A 611 31.94 16.77 7.14
CA ASP A 611 32.53 16.12 8.31
C ASP A 611 31.52 15.81 9.44
N LYS A 612 30.24 16.15 9.29
CA LYS A 612 29.23 16.04 10.35
C LYS A 612 28.22 14.94 10.05
N LEU A 613 28.00 14.03 10.99
CA LEU A 613 26.92 13.06 10.95
C LEU A 613 25.67 13.68 11.61
N LEU A 614 24.70 14.12 10.79
CA LEU A 614 23.50 14.81 11.26
C LEU A 614 22.27 13.94 11.09
N THR A 615 21.26 14.20 11.93
CA THR A 615 19.91 13.63 11.76
C THR A 615 19.28 14.19 10.48
N LYS A 616 18.55 13.36 9.74
CA LYS A 616 17.81 13.77 8.54
C LYS A 616 16.90 14.96 8.90
N PRO A 617 16.95 16.08 8.16
CA PRO A 617 16.09 17.21 8.42
C PRO A 617 14.64 16.96 8.01
N LEU A 618 13.72 17.75 8.55
CA LEU A 618 12.29 17.80 8.21
C LEU A 618 11.57 16.45 8.36
N ALA A 619 12.08 15.56 9.22
CA ALA A 619 11.51 14.25 9.49
C ALA A 619 11.25 14.06 10.99
N ASN A 620 10.09 13.53 11.33
CA ASN A 620 9.70 13.23 12.70
C ASN A 620 10.51 12.05 13.25
N ARG A 621 11.07 12.18 14.47
CA ARG A 621 11.83 11.12 15.13
C ARG A 621 10.94 9.99 15.62
N TYR A 622 9.72 10.27 16.02
CA TYR A 622 8.76 9.26 16.44
C TYR A 622 7.34 9.59 15.98
N LYS A 623 6.48 8.58 15.98
CA LYS A 623 5.07 8.69 15.66
C LYS A 623 4.28 7.80 16.60
N VAL A 624 3.21 8.33 17.18
CA VAL A 624 2.21 7.54 17.92
C VAL A 624 0.90 7.65 17.16
N LEU A 625 0.30 6.52 16.85
CA LEU A 625 -0.98 6.43 16.18
C LEU A 625 -1.95 5.63 17.05
N LEU A 626 -3.15 6.16 17.25
CA LEU A 626 -4.29 5.43 17.84
C LEU A 626 -5.46 5.56 16.87
N THR A 627 -6.00 4.45 16.42
CA THR A 627 -7.23 4.41 15.65
C THR A 627 -8.32 3.72 16.46
N VAL A 628 -9.53 4.24 16.39
CA VAL A 628 -10.73 3.70 17.04
C VAL A 628 -11.83 3.66 16.01
N SER A 629 -12.40 2.46 15.80
CA SER A 629 -13.49 2.23 14.87
C SER A 629 -14.63 1.54 15.59
N TYR A 630 -15.84 2.09 15.49
CA TYR A 630 -17.05 1.51 16.07
C TYR A 630 -18.14 1.36 15.01
N ALA A 631 -18.80 0.21 15.00
CA ALA A 631 -19.97 -0.05 14.17
C ALA A 631 -21.19 -0.38 15.03
N THR A 632 -22.36 0.11 14.66
CA THR A 632 -23.64 -0.29 15.29
C THR A 632 -23.96 -1.76 14.99
N GLU A 633 -24.94 -2.33 15.66
CA GLU A 633 -25.32 -3.74 15.55
C GLU A 633 -25.67 -4.13 14.11
N GLU A 634 -26.44 -3.31 13.42
CA GLU A 634 -26.82 -3.50 12.02
C GLU A 634 -25.72 -3.03 11.04
N ARG A 635 -24.60 -2.50 11.56
CA ARG A 635 -23.48 -1.91 10.78
C ARG A 635 -23.94 -0.80 9.82
N ASP A 636 -25.04 -0.15 10.11
CA ASP A 636 -25.59 0.96 9.35
C ASP A 636 -24.98 2.30 9.71
N TRP A 637 -24.40 2.44 10.92
CA TRP A 637 -23.55 3.55 11.33
C TRP A 637 -22.14 3.08 11.64
N LEU A 638 -21.16 3.77 11.07
CA LEU A 638 -19.74 3.57 11.33
C LEU A 638 -19.15 4.87 11.87
N PHE A 639 -18.31 4.76 12.89
CA PHE A 639 -17.60 5.87 13.53
C PHE A 639 -16.13 5.56 13.54
N ASP A 640 -15.33 6.37 12.87
CA ASP A 640 -13.90 6.17 12.73
C ASP A 640 -13.17 7.41 13.23
N THR A 641 -12.13 7.22 14.06
CA THR A 641 -11.32 8.32 14.58
C THR A 641 -9.86 7.89 14.63
N SER A 642 -8.96 8.78 14.24
CA SER A 642 -7.51 8.60 14.39
C SER A 642 -6.89 9.76 15.14
N PHE A 643 -6.01 9.42 16.10
CA PHE A 643 -5.18 10.32 16.86
C PHE A 643 -3.74 10.08 16.44
N LEU A 644 -3.08 11.10 15.93
CA LEU A 644 -1.74 11.02 15.39
C LEU A 644 -0.86 12.05 16.07
N LEU A 645 0.06 11.60 16.94
CA LEU A 645 1.12 12.42 17.52
C LEU A 645 2.40 12.23 16.70
N ASN A 646 2.84 13.31 16.06
CA ASN A 646 4.11 13.39 15.35
C ASN A 646 5.17 14.00 16.26
N GLY A 647 6.31 13.34 16.36
CA GLY A 647 7.41 13.78 17.22
C GLY A 647 8.15 14.99 16.66
N ASP A 648 9.05 15.47 17.47
CA ASP A 648 9.99 16.54 17.12
C ASP A 648 10.94 16.13 16.00
N GLY A 649 11.60 17.13 15.41
CA GLY A 649 12.62 16.88 14.38
C GLY A 649 13.54 18.08 14.19
N ARG A 650 14.53 17.90 13.29
CA ARG A 650 15.52 18.93 12.94
C ARG A 650 15.05 19.74 11.74
N VAL A 651 15.29 21.04 11.79
CA VAL A 651 15.18 21.95 10.63
C VAL A 651 16.60 22.25 10.14
N PRO A 652 16.84 22.37 8.82
CA PRO A 652 18.13 22.84 8.29
C PRO A 652 18.50 24.21 8.84
N SER A 653 19.80 24.46 9.02
CA SER A 653 20.26 25.72 9.52
C SER A 653 19.93 26.87 8.58
N THR A 654 19.33 27.93 9.10
CA THR A 654 19.04 29.19 8.40
C THR A 654 19.76 30.38 9.00
N ILE A 655 20.82 30.13 9.81
CA ILE A 655 21.53 31.16 10.58
C ILE A 655 22.22 32.20 9.70
N GLU A 656 22.56 31.87 8.47
CA GLU A 656 23.17 32.77 7.49
C GLU A 656 22.16 33.73 6.83
N ASN A 657 20.86 33.51 7.04
CA ASN A 657 19.82 34.42 6.59
C ASN A 657 19.78 35.66 7.50
N PRO A 658 19.23 36.80 7.03
CA PRO A 658 18.78 37.90 7.86
C PRO A 658 17.90 37.40 9.01
N VAL A 659 17.96 38.07 10.16
CA VAL A 659 17.29 37.61 11.40
C VAL A 659 15.80 37.36 11.22
N GLU A 660 15.12 38.19 10.43
CA GLU A 660 13.69 38.05 10.09
C GLU A 660 13.36 36.79 9.30
N TYR A 661 14.33 36.22 8.55
CA TYR A 661 14.20 35.04 7.72
C TYR A 661 14.80 33.76 8.35
N GLN A 662 15.30 33.88 9.60
CA GLN A 662 15.80 32.72 10.33
C GLN A 662 14.65 31.86 10.86
N ARG A 663 14.88 30.55 10.94
CA ARG A 663 13.97 29.56 11.53
C ARG A 663 14.67 28.82 12.68
N PRO A 664 13.89 28.34 13.68
CA PRO A 664 14.45 27.46 14.73
C PRO A 664 15.10 26.22 14.11
N GLU A 665 16.19 25.72 14.69
CA GLU A 665 16.90 24.50 14.20
C GLU A 665 16.15 23.20 14.47
N SER A 666 15.01 23.27 15.18
CA SER A 666 14.13 22.12 15.46
C SER A 666 12.68 22.57 15.54
N PHE A 667 11.79 21.63 15.24
CA PHE A 667 10.35 21.78 15.48
C PHE A 667 9.90 20.84 16.60
N SER A 668 8.83 21.23 17.30
CA SER A 668 8.22 20.47 18.39
C SER A 668 7.24 19.41 17.88
N GLU A 669 6.88 18.49 18.75
CA GLU A 669 5.79 17.55 18.49
C GLU A 669 4.46 18.26 18.21
N PHE A 670 3.64 17.64 17.38
CA PHE A 670 2.28 18.11 17.07
C PHE A 670 1.30 16.95 16.90
N MET A 671 0.02 17.24 17.13
CA MET A 671 -1.05 16.24 17.08
C MET A 671 -2.06 16.59 15.99
N ASN A 672 -2.44 15.56 15.24
CA ASN A 672 -3.58 15.60 14.32
C ASN A 672 -4.66 14.62 14.80
N ILE A 673 -5.92 15.08 14.72
CA ILE A 673 -7.08 14.23 14.99
C ILE A 673 -7.97 14.27 13.74
N ASN A 674 -8.29 13.09 13.21
CA ASN A 674 -9.26 12.97 12.12
C ASN A 674 -10.44 12.11 12.60
N ALA A 675 -11.64 12.44 12.13
CA ALA A 675 -12.84 11.67 12.45
C ALA A 675 -13.79 11.60 11.27
N GLN A 676 -14.49 10.48 11.13
CA GLN A 676 -15.51 10.26 10.11
C GLN A 676 -16.70 9.52 10.70
N VAL A 677 -17.89 9.89 10.26
CA VAL A 677 -19.13 9.15 10.50
C VAL A 677 -19.70 8.75 9.14
N THR A 678 -20.04 7.49 8.99
CA THR A 678 -20.67 6.95 7.77
C THR A 678 -22.02 6.35 8.11
N LYS A 679 -23.07 6.73 7.36
CA LYS A 679 -24.38 6.11 7.40
C LYS A 679 -24.57 5.30 6.13
N LYS A 680 -24.87 4.00 6.29
CA LYS A 680 -25.22 3.09 5.19
C LYS A 680 -26.72 3.01 5.05
N ILE A 681 -27.21 3.14 3.82
CA ILE A 681 -28.63 3.06 3.46
C ILE A 681 -28.71 2.23 2.17
N ASP A 682 -28.95 0.95 2.29
CA ASP A 682 -28.95 -0.02 1.17
C ASP A 682 -27.65 0.09 0.32
N VAL A 683 -27.79 0.58 -0.90
CA VAL A 683 -26.68 0.74 -1.87
C VAL A 683 -25.95 2.09 -1.74
N VAL A 684 -26.36 2.95 -0.80
CA VAL A 684 -25.83 4.30 -0.63
C VAL A 684 -25.13 4.44 0.73
N ASP A 685 -23.87 4.89 0.74
CA ASP A 685 -23.17 5.36 1.93
C ASP A 685 -23.09 6.88 1.91
N LEU A 686 -23.57 7.53 2.97
CA LEU A 686 -23.34 8.95 3.22
C LEU A 686 -22.27 9.09 4.28
N TYR A 687 -21.25 9.89 4.02
CA TYR A 687 -20.18 10.10 4.99
C TYR A 687 -19.88 11.59 5.19
N PHE A 688 -19.57 11.92 6.45
CA PHE A 688 -19.15 13.25 6.87
C PHE A 688 -17.94 13.11 7.79
N GLY A 689 -16.96 13.98 7.63
CA GLY A 689 -15.78 13.91 8.46
C GLY A 689 -15.03 15.23 8.59
N VAL A 690 -13.99 15.17 9.39
CA VAL A 690 -13.06 16.27 9.65
C VAL A 690 -11.63 15.74 9.65
N GLU A 691 -10.76 16.43 8.94
CA GLU A 691 -9.31 16.25 9.03
C GLU A 691 -8.70 17.41 9.83
N ASN A 692 -7.63 17.10 10.58
CA ASN A 692 -6.93 18.06 11.40
C ASN A 692 -7.88 18.85 12.32
N LEU A 693 -8.68 18.15 13.14
CA LEU A 693 -9.68 18.75 14.03
C LEU A 693 -9.10 19.83 14.95
N LEU A 694 -7.83 19.69 15.36
CA LEU A 694 -7.13 20.62 16.24
C LEU A 694 -6.67 21.89 15.51
N ASP A 695 -6.81 21.96 14.18
CA ASP A 695 -6.40 23.11 13.37
C ASP A 695 -4.91 23.44 13.46
N PHE A 696 -4.06 22.43 13.67
CA PHE A 696 -2.63 22.64 13.76
C PHE A 696 -2.06 22.93 12.36
N LYS A 697 -1.25 24.01 12.25
CA LYS A 697 -0.52 24.38 11.03
C LYS A 697 0.93 24.70 11.40
N GLN A 698 1.84 24.46 10.46
CA GLN A 698 3.20 24.97 10.55
C GLN A 698 3.18 26.48 10.42
N ASP A 699 3.75 27.17 11.42
CA ASP A 699 3.88 28.64 11.37
C ASP A 699 4.90 29.04 10.29
N ASN A 700 4.55 30.06 9.50
CA ASN A 700 5.42 30.67 8.49
C ASN A 700 6.18 29.63 7.63
N PRO A 701 5.47 28.76 6.88
CA PRO A 701 6.08 27.70 6.10
C PRO A 701 6.96 28.22 4.95
N ILE A 702 6.74 29.47 4.51
CA ILE A 702 7.52 30.14 3.46
C ILE A 702 8.46 31.17 4.09
N ILE A 703 9.73 31.13 3.72
CA ILE A 703 10.72 32.12 4.06
C ILE A 703 10.73 33.23 3.01
N ALA A 704 10.75 34.49 3.42
CA ALA A 704 10.74 35.66 2.52
C ALA A 704 9.59 35.64 1.51
N SER A 705 8.36 35.33 1.96
CA SER A 705 7.17 35.31 1.10
C SER A 705 6.83 36.70 0.55
N ASP A 706 7.31 37.74 1.18
CA ASP A 706 7.20 39.15 0.77
C ASP A 706 8.14 39.52 -0.40
N ASP A 707 9.20 38.74 -0.64
CA ASP A 707 10.15 38.91 -1.75
C ASP A 707 10.45 37.58 -2.47
N PRO A 708 9.49 36.95 -3.20
CA PRO A 708 9.62 35.63 -3.74
C PRO A 708 10.61 35.50 -4.91
N PHE A 709 11.07 36.63 -5.48
CA PHE A 709 12.14 36.67 -6.47
C PHE A 709 13.49 37.06 -5.85
N GLY A 710 13.51 37.36 -4.54
CA GLY A 710 14.69 37.70 -3.79
C GLY A 710 15.60 36.53 -3.45
N GLU A 711 16.72 36.85 -2.85
CA GLU A 711 17.81 35.90 -2.57
C GLU A 711 17.45 34.85 -1.50
N TYR A 712 16.48 35.12 -0.63
CA TYR A 712 16.19 34.32 0.57
C TYR A 712 14.86 33.56 0.49
N PHE A 713 14.12 33.67 -0.61
CA PHE A 713 12.84 32.97 -0.78
C PHE A 713 13.02 31.46 -0.71
N ASP A 714 12.27 30.80 0.17
CA ASP A 714 12.30 29.34 0.31
C ASP A 714 10.97 28.78 0.86
N ALA A 715 10.24 28.02 0.02
CA ALA A 715 9.03 27.32 0.37
C ALA A 715 9.26 25.81 0.60
N SER A 716 10.52 25.33 0.63
CA SER A 716 10.84 23.91 0.71
C SER A 716 11.01 23.36 2.13
N LEU A 717 11.03 24.24 3.17
CA LEU A 717 11.30 23.82 4.55
C LEU A 717 10.02 23.42 5.31
N VAL A 718 9.27 22.46 4.76
CA VAL A 718 8.01 21.98 5.34
C VAL A 718 8.22 20.71 6.16
N TRP A 719 7.74 20.73 7.41
CA TRP A 719 7.83 19.63 8.37
C TRP A 719 6.48 19.22 8.97
N GLY A 720 5.45 20.05 8.86
CA GLY A 720 4.11 19.86 9.42
C GLY A 720 3.01 20.12 8.40
N PRO A 721 1.74 20.01 8.81
CA PRO A 721 0.61 20.40 7.99
C PRO A 721 0.69 21.90 7.63
N ILE A 722 0.42 22.21 6.39
CA ILE A 722 0.25 23.57 5.88
C ILE A 722 -1.23 23.95 5.80
N ASP A 723 -2.10 22.95 5.56
CA ASP A 723 -3.55 23.08 5.56
C ASP A 723 -4.09 23.02 6.99
N GLY A 724 -5.05 23.88 7.33
CA GLY A 724 -5.78 23.86 8.58
C GLY A 724 -6.83 22.73 8.65
N ARG A 725 -7.81 22.93 9.55
CA ARG A 725 -8.94 22.03 9.71
C ARG A 725 -9.81 21.99 8.47
N LYS A 726 -10.08 20.78 7.98
CA LYS A 726 -10.86 20.55 6.77
C LYS A 726 -12.07 19.67 7.07
N PHE A 727 -13.28 20.20 6.85
CA PHE A 727 -14.51 19.42 6.88
C PHE A 727 -14.80 18.87 5.48
N TYR A 728 -15.42 17.69 5.43
CA TYR A 728 -15.82 17.11 4.16
C TYR A 728 -17.13 16.32 4.30
N LEU A 729 -17.79 16.17 3.20
CA LEU A 729 -18.96 15.30 3.05
C LEU A 729 -18.87 14.55 1.72
N GLY A 730 -19.48 13.39 1.68
CA GLY A 730 -19.55 12.64 0.44
C GLY A 730 -20.63 11.58 0.42
N LEU A 731 -20.76 11.01 -0.77
CA LEU A 731 -21.75 9.97 -1.09
C LEU A 731 -21.04 8.88 -1.90
N ARG A 732 -21.28 7.62 -1.54
CA ARG A 732 -20.90 6.44 -2.32
C ARG A 732 -22.15 5.69 -2.72
N LEU A 733 -22.22 5.28 -3.97
CA LEU A 733 -23.28 4.42 -4.51
C LEU A 733 -22.61 3.17 -5.07
N SER A 734 -22.99 1.99 -4.57
CA SER A 734 -22.49 0.69 -5.04
C SER A 734 -23.68 -0.15 -5.49
N VAL A 735 -23.71 -0.53 -6.77
CA VAL A 735 -24.73 -1.39 -7.35
C VAL A 735 -24.07 -2.69 -7.80
N LEU A 736 -24.57 -3.81 -7.26
CA LEU A 736 -24.06 -5.17 -7.53
C LEU A 736 -24.54 -5.69 -8.88
#